data_99cbc6300796f5cd6147d41ae0df9d45
#
_entry.id   99cbc6300796f5cd6147d41ae0df9d45
#
_cell.length_a   1.000
_cell.length_b   1.000
_cell.length_c   1.000
_cell.angle_alpha   90.00
_cell.angle_beta   90.00
_cell.angle_gamma   90.00
#
_symmetry.space_group_name_H-M   'P 1'
#
loop_
_entity.id
_entity.type
_entity.pdbx_description
1 polymer ?
#
loop_
_entity_poly.entity_id
_entity_poly.type
_entity_poly.pdbx_seq_one_letter_code
_entity_poly.pdbx_strand_id
1 'polypeptide(L)'
;MVVATPAHSGLGLALTYRSERALASGSLVRVPLGQRELLGIVWGGTNAPETDALLIKTKDIISVLDGIAPLDAAWRALVEFAARYYQRAIGEVALAALPPQLREIDGAQLARRQKLQALRSAKLEAARETGSQVAGSQETGGQVAGSQETGSQLAGGQVAGGQGTGGRGASGAGWGAQSAADFVAASAQQLNVIAQFFGEASPLQPVTSPPSPLPPATAFPKPALLFGATGSGKTEVYLRCTARVLAQAAHAQVLVMVPEINLTPQLEARFRERFAPIYGADAVVAMHSGMTPAQRLKSWLAAHTGQARIVLGTRMAVFASMPGLQLIVVDEEHDPSYKSQDGARHSARDLAVLRAKLQTEHATGAATAAVTPDLPPASCLLPLVAPCRVMLGSATPSLETWHACEQGRYQRLDMPERVGNGAPATLRLVDMRLAPKKTLFAATLLAAIQERIARGEQSLIFLNRRGYAPVLACGACEWKSNCPHCSAYRVFHKIDRTLRCHHCGTTDRVPRACPECGNIDIAPIGRGTEKLEEQLAQALGIYLPSGEVTGDRMTGDRMTGGEASADSTLTSSTLTSSSLTSSSLTSSPLSSSNPSPVLLRPDGTPAVIARMDADTTRLKGSLEQQLAQVHSGQVDILVGTQMIAKGHDFRRITLVAAINPDSALYSSDFRAPERLFSLLMQAAGRAGRDAALAGAQMWVQTHHPEHPLFAALKAHDYPGFAAQQLRERLQAGLPPMSYQALIRAEARTQEAAQAFLQAATEAAGDTASGVVAFEHVTLYPGVPMTIQRIANVERAQMLVESPSRAALQKFLSSWQPVLRATKITGLIRWAMDVDPLSI
;
A
#
# COMPACT_ATOMS: atom_id res chain seq x y z
N MET A 1 -23.22 20.78 12.82
CA MET A 1 -22.00 20.03 13.17
C MET A 1 -22.05 18.65 12.58
N VAL A 2 -20.93 18.17 12.10
CA VAL A 2 -20.77 16.83 11.53
C VAL A 2 -20.29 15.87 12.62
N VAL A 3 -21.02 14.77 12.84
CA VAL A 3 -20.76 13.76 13.86
C VAL A 3 -20.82 12.36 13.26
N ALA A 4 -20.23 11.36 13.91
CA ALA A 4 -20.39 9.96 13.50
C ALA A 4 -21.82 9.51 13.75
N THR A 5 -22.56 9.31 12.68
CA THR A 5 -23.88 8.68 12.73
C THR A 5 -23.76 7.22 12.27
N PRO A 6 -24.59 6.30 12.79
CA PRO A 6 -24.59 4.93 12.29
C PRO A 6 -24.81 4.90 10.77
N ALA A 7 -24.09 4.05 10.07
CA ALA A 7 -24.33 3.78 8.66
C ALA A 7 -25.82 3.42 8.50
N HIS A 8 -26.52 4.03 7.56
CA HIS A 8 -27.95 3.84 7.34
C HIS A 8 -28.91 4.55 8.34
N SER A 9 -28.40 5.36 9.30
CA SER A 9 -29.30 6.24 10.05
C SER A 9 -29.89 7.29 9.09
N GLY A 10 -31.18 7.53 9.17
CA GLY A 10 -31.87 8.61 8.44
C GLY A 10 -31.51 10.01 8.95
N LEU A 11 -30.54 10.12 9.89
CA LEU A 11 -30.01 11.37 10.40
C LEU A 11 -29.24 12.09 9.31
N GLY A 12 -29.62 13.32 9.03
CA GLY A 12 -29.10 14.10 7.92
C GLY A 12 -27.59 14.36 7.96
N LEU A 13 -27.14 15.13 7.00
CA LEU A 13 -25.71 15.40 6.74
C LEU A 13 -25.00 16.11 7.91
N ALA A 14 -25.73 16.93 8.69
CA ALA A 14 -25.21 17.65 9.85
C ALA A 14 -26.31 17.83 10.91
N LEU A 15 -25.91 17.87 12.18
CA LEU A 15 -26.79 18.13 13.33
C LEU A 15 -26.55 19.53 13.84
N THR A 16 -27.62 20.18 14.33
CA THR A 16 -27.57 21.54 14.92
C THR A 16 -27.32 21.43 16.43
N TYR A 17 -26.36 22.22 16.92
CA TYR A 17 -26.05 22.39 18.34
C TYR A 17 -25.88 23.87 18.65
N ARG A 18 -26.10 24.26 19.90
CA ARG A 18 -25.86 25.63 20.40
C ARG A 18 -24.44 25.74 20.96
N SER A 19 -23.87 26.92 20.84
CA SER A 19 -22.58 27.29 21.43
C SER A 19 -22.68 28.69 22.01
N GLU A 20 -22.16 28.89 23.22
CA GLU A 20 -22.08 30.20 23.88
C GLU A 20 -21.14 31.17 23.17
N ARG A 21 -20.21 30.63 22.36
CA ARG A 21 -19.27 31.45 21.59
C ARG A 21 -19.34 31.12 20.11
N ALA A 22 -19.00 32.07 19.27
CA ALA A 22 -18.85 31.85 17.84
C ALA A 22 -17.69 30.87 17.58
N LEU A 23 -17.93 29.83 16.80
CA LEU A 23 -16.95 28.82 16.46
C LEU A 23 -16.63 28.87 14.95
N ALA A 24 -15.37 28.88 14.64
CA ALA A 24 -14.92 28.79 13.25
C ALA A 24 -15.28 27.45 12.64
N SER A 25 -15.66 27.43 11.36
CA SER A 25 -15.85 26.19 10.61
C SER A 25 -14.55 25.37 10.57
N GLY A 26 -14.63 24.08 10.90
CA GLY A 26 -13.48 23.19 11.06
C GLY A 26 -13.07 22.99 12.53
N SER A 27 -13.60 23.76 13.50
CA SER A 27 -13.31 23.56 14.92
C SER A 27 -13.78 22.20 15.39
N LEU A 28 -12.96 21.55 16.24
CA LEU A 28 -13.28 20.27 16.86
C LEU A 28 -14.00 20.50 18.20
N VAL A 29 -15.12 19.81 18.40
CA VAL A 29 -15.97 19.98 19.56
C VAL A 29 -16.41 18.64 20.14
N ARG A 30 -16.83 18.63 21.41
CA ARG A 30 -17.52 17.51 22.03
C ARG A 30 -19.02 17.82 22.07
N VAL A 31 -19.82 16.86 21.60
CA VAL A 31 -21.28 17.02 21.49
C VAL A 31 -22.00 15.79 22.02
N PRO A 32 -23.19 15.99 22.65
CA PRO A 32 -23.99 14.85 23.12
C PRO A 32 -24.84 14.29 21.97
N LEU A 33 -24.76 12.95 21.77
CA LEU A 33 -25.69 12.24 20.87
C LEU A 33 -26.32 11.08 21.64
N GLY A 34 -27.59 11.22 21.99
CA GLY A 34 -28.28 10.35 22.95
C GLY A 34 -27.64 10.48 24.33
N GLN A 35 -27.14 9.38 24.88
CA GLN A 35 -26.41 9.32 26.16
C GLN A 35 -24.89 9.29 25.97
N ARG A 36 -24.40 9.42 24.73
CA ARG A 36 -22.97 9.34 24.41
C ARG A 36 -22.42 10.72 24.08
N GLU A 37 -21.19 10.95 24.51
CA GLU A 37 -20.38 12.06 24.08
C GLU A 37 -19.60 11.66 22.84
N LEU A 38 -19.65 12.46 21.78
CA LEU A 38 -18.96 12.20 20.52
C LEU A 38 -18.11 13.40 20.11
N LEU A 39 -17.06 13.13 19.33
CA LEU A 39 -16.33 14.17 18.62
C LEU A 39 -17.21 14.69 17.48
N GLY A 40 -17.34 16.02 17.39
CA GLY A 40 -18.00 16.74 16.30
C GLY A 40 -17.04 17.71 15.63
N ILE A 41 -17.35 18.06 14.39
CA ILE A 41 -16.65 19.08 13.61
C ILE A 41 -17.64 20.14 13.23
N VAL A 42 -17.33 21.40 13.51
CA VAL A 42 -18.13 22.54 13.05
C VAL A 42 -18.03 22.64 11.54
N TRP A 43 -19.15 22.49 10.82
CA TRP A 43 -19.13 22.46 9.35
C TRP A 43 -19.58 23.75 8.70
N GLY A 44 -20.54 24.41 9.29
CA GLY A 44 -21.05 25.72 8.90
C GLY A 44 -21.78 26.34 10.07
N GLY A 45 -21.80 27.67 10.17
CA GLY A 45 -22.65 28.41 11.08
C GLY A 45 -23.82 29.05 10.29
N THR A 46 -25.04 28.88 10.75
CA THR A 46 -26.14 29.69 10.33
C THR A 46 -26.46 30.64 11.49
N ASN A 47 -26.36 31.96 11.25
CA ASN A 47 -27.04 32.92 12.07
C ASN A 47 -28.54 32.87 11.69
N ALA A 48 -29.15 31.69 11.80
CA ALA A 48 -30.58 31.57 11.55
C ALA A 48 -31.32 32.32 12.65
N PRO A 49 -32.31 33.16 12.30
CA PRO A 49 -33.18 33.78 13.30
C PRO A 49 -33.82 32.65 14.12
N GLU A 50 -33.79 32.81 15.41
CA GLU A 50 -34.35 31.88 16.38
C GLU A 50 -35.87 31.76 16.17
N THR A 51 -36.29 30.72 15.49
CA THR A 51 -37.68 30.28 15.57
C THR A 51 -37.83 29.40 16.80
N ASP A 52 -38.70 29.75 17.72
CA ASP A 52 -38.92 29.08 19.01
C ASP A 52 -39.05 27.55 18.92
N ALA A 53 -39.55 27.02 17.81
CA ALA A 53 -39.69 25.57 17.58
C ALA A 53 -38.36 24.83 17.39
N LEU A 54 -37.27 25.50 16.96
CA LEU A 54 -35.92 24.92 16.82
C LEU A 54 -35.15 24.94 18.13
N LEU A 55 -35.45 25.90 19.04
CA LEU A 55 -34.77 26.02 20.34
C LEU A 55 -35.04 24.85 21.28
N ILE A 56 -36.22 24.25 21.20
CA ILE A 56 -36.65 23.20 22.15
C ILE A 56 -35.91 21.86 21.89
N LYS A 57 -35.35 21.63 20.72
CA LYS A 57 -34.71 20.37 20.34
C LYS A 57 -33.18 20.45 20.18
N THR A 58 -32.57 21.64 20.20
CA THR A 58 -31.14 21.80 20.08
C THR A 58 -30.44 21.60 21.42
N LYS A 59 -29.38 20.79 21.43
CA LYS A 59 -28.53 20.55 22.60
C LYS A 59 -27.30 21.47 22.53
N ASP A 60 -26.75 21.78 23.70
CA ASP A 60 -25.51 22.53 23.80
C ASP A 60 -24.31 21.63 23.50
N ILE A 61 -23.24 22.24 23.00
CA ILE A 61 -21.93 21.56 22.92
C ILE A 61 -21.40 21.33 24.34
N ILE A 62 -20.69 20.24 24.55
CA ILE A 62 -20.10 19.92 25.88
C ILE A 62 -18.82 20.72 26.08
N SER A 63 -17.93 20.70 25.09
CA SER A 63 -16.65 21.42 25.14
C SER A 63 -16.06 21.62 23.75
N VAL A 64 -15.12 22.54 23.65
CA VAL A 64 -14.31 22.77 22.45
C VAL A 64 -12.92 22.22 22.70
N LEU A 65 -12.33 21.55 21.71
CA LEU A 65 -10.95 21.10 21.76
C LEU A 65 -10.02 22.28 21.40
N ASP A 66 -9.93 23.23 22.32
CA ASP A 66 -9.04 24.38 22.18
C ASP A 66 -7.57 23.88 22.12
N GLY A 67 -6.76 24.50 21.30
CA GLY A 67 -5.37 24.10 21.06
C GLY A 67 -5.17 23.23 19.80
N ILE A 68 -6.24 22.87 19.10
CA ILE A 68 -6.18 22.39 17.72
C ILE A 68 -6.78 23.44 16.82
N ALA A 69 -6.01 23.95 15.87
CA ALA A 69 -6.52 24.90 14.88
C ALA A 69 -7.69 24.28 14.09
N PRO A 70 -8.67 25.08 13.61
CA PRO A 70 -9.75 24.57 12.78
C PRO A 70 -9.21 23.86 11.53
N LEU A 71 -9.85 22.76 11.14
CA LEU A 71 -9.56 22.07 9.89
C LEU A 71 -9.85 23.00 8.71
N ASP A 72 -8.88 23.11 7.79
CA ASP A 72 -8.95 24.08 6.69
C ASP A 72 -10.11 23.81 5.71
N ALA A 73 -10.43 24.81 4.90
CA ALA A 73 -11.53 24.73 3.94
C ALA A 73 -11.28 23.68 2.84
N ALA A 74 -10.04 23.54 2.37
CA ALA A 74 -9.67 22.55 1.36
C ALA A 74 -9.86 21.13 1.89
N TRP A 75 -9.48 20.87 3.14
CA TRP A 75 -9.72 19.58 3.80
C TRP A 75 -11.21 19.27 3.93
N ARG A 76 -12.01 20.26 4.35
CA ARG A 76 -13.47 20.09 4.46
C ARG A 76 -14.12 19.81 3.11
N ALA A 77 -13.74 20.54 2.06
CA ALA A 77 -14.19 20.32 0.69
C ALA A 77 -13.82 18.93 0.16
N LEU A 78 -12.60 18.43 0.47
CA LEU A 78 -12.18 17.07 0.12
C LEU A 78 -13.08 16.01 0.79
N VAL A 79 -13.35 16.16 2.08
CA VAL A 79 -14.21 15.24 2.84
C VAL A 79 -15.65 15.27 2.32
N GLU A 80 -16.17 16.46 2.04
CA GLU A 80 -17.51 16.62 1.49
C GLU A 80 -17.66 15.99 0.11
N PHE A 81 -16.69 16.23 -0.77
CA PHE A 81 -16.65 15.55 -2.07
C PHE A 81 -16.57 14.02 -1.91
N ALA A 82 -15.67 13.51 -1.06
CA ALA A 82 -15.54 12.07 -0.84
C ALA A 82 -16.84 11.46 -0.29
N ALA A 83 -17.50 12.11 0.64
CA ALA A 83 -18.79 11.68 1.18
C ALA A 83 -19.87 11.61 0.09
N ARG A 84 -19.99 12.67 -0.69
CA ARG A 84 -20.98 12.77 -1.77
C ARG A 84 -20.68 11.76 -2.90
N TYR A 85 -19.43 11.70 -3.36
CA TYR A 85 -19.04 10.84 -4.48
C TYR A 85 -19.17 9.35 -4.17
N TYR A 86 -18.71 8.94 -2.99
CA TYR A 86 -18.78 7.54 -2.54
C TYR A 86 -20.09 7.21 -1.81
N GLN A 87 -21.09 8.09 -1.86
CA GLN A 87 -22.43 7.88 -1.34
C GLN A 87 -22.44 7.51 0.17
N ARG A 88 -21.70 8.28 0.98
CA ARG A 88 -21.56 8.09 2.42
C ARG A 88 -21.96 9.31 3.22
N ALA A 89 -22.29 9.09 4.49
CA ALA A 89 -22.51 10.20 5.40
C ALA A 89 -21.19 10.97 5.61
N ILE A 90 -21.27 12.30 5.59
CA ILE A 90 -20.09 13.17 5.75
C ILE A 90 -19.37 12.91 7.07
N GLY A 91 -20.12 12.63 8.15
CA GLY A 91 -19.56 12.30 9.46
C GLY A 91 -18.77 10.97 9.48
N GLU A 92 -19.20 9.99 8.68
CA GLU A 92 -18.47 8.74 8.53
C GLU A 92 -17.09 8.98 7.92
N VAL A 93 -17.02 9.78 6.86
CA VAL A 93 -15.76 10.09 6.17
C VAL A 93 -14.89 11.00 7.02
N ALA A 94 -15.43 12.10 7.54
CA ALA A 94 -14.71 13.10 8.32
C ALA A 94 -14.05 12.49 9.56
N LEU A 95 -14.80 11.71 10.33
CA LEU A 95 -14.28 11.13 11.57
C LEU A 95 -13.38 9.91 11.33
N ALA A 96 -13.58 9.16 10.23
CA ALA A 96 -12.64 8.14 9.83
C ALA A 96 -11.27 8.72 9.42
N ALA A 97 -11.26 9.94 8.88
CA ALA A 97 -10.05 10.65 8.49
C ALA A 97 -9.20 11.13 9.68
N LEU A 98 -9.78 11.25 10.87
CA LEU A 98 -9.11 11.70 12.09
C LEU A 98 -8.54 10.52 12.90
N PRO A 99 -7.43 10.73 13.62
CA PRO A 99 -6.89 9.72 14.52
C PRO A 99 -7.92 9.23 15.54
N PRO A 100 -8.04 7.90 15.78
CA PRO A 100 -9.03 7.37 16.73
C PRO A 100 -8.94 8.00 18.12
N GLN A 101 -7.75 8.33 18.59
CA GLN A 101 -7.56 8.95 19.90
C GLN A 101 -8.15 10.34 20.03
N LEU A 102 -8.28 11.11 18.95
CA LEU A 102 -8.99 12.41 19.00
C LEU A 102 -10.46 12.26 19.37
N ARG A 103 -11.04 11.07 19.17
CA ARG A 103 -12.42 10.78 19.54
C ARG A 103 -12.60 10.56 21.04
N GLU A 104 -11.51 10.27 21.77
CA GLU A 104 -11.52 9.88 23.18
C GLU A 104 -10.88 10.92 24.10
N ILE A 105 -9.96 11.74 23.57
CA ILE A 105 -9.17 12.71 24.36
C ILE A 105 -10.02 13.92 24.74
N ASP A 106 -9.93 14.36 25.99
CA ASP A 106 -10.49 15.64 26.45
C ASP A 106 -9.51 16.81 26.24
N GLY A 107 -10.00 18.04 26.40
CA GLY A 107 -9.18 19.26 26.21
C GLY A 107 -8.00 19.36 27.19
N ALA A 108 -8.16 18.90 28.43
CA ALA A 108 -7.10 18.96 29.45
C ALA A 108 -5.99 17.95 29.15
N GLN A 109 -6.34 16.74 28.70
CA GLN A 109 -5.40 15.73 28.27
C GLN A 109 -4.62 16.17 27.02
N LEU A 110 -5.29 16.83 26.09
CA LEU A 110 -4.68 17.41 24.88
C LEU A 110 -3.67 18.50 25.26
N ALA A 111 -4.05 19.45 26.10
CA ALA A 111 -3.19 20.55 26.57
C ALA A 111 -1.94 20.02 27.27
N ARG A 112 -2.08 18.98 28.13
CA ARG A 112 -0.93 18.30 28.77
C ARG A 112 0.03 17.69 27.75
N ARG A 113 -0.50 17.04 26.71
CA ARG A 113 0.34 16.42 25.68
C ARG A 113 1.09 17.46 24.84
N GLN A 114 0.41 18.55 24.45
CA GLN A 114 1.03 19.65 23.71
C GLN A 114 2.12 20.33 24.55
N LYS A 115 1.89 20.57 25.83
CA LYS A 115 2.91 21.13 26.75
C LYS A 115 4.12 20.22 26.87
N LEU A 116 3.94 18.91 27.00
CA LEU A 116 5.02 17.95 27.05
C LEU A 116 5.80 17.88 25.73
N GLN A 117 5.12 18.01 24.61
CA GLN A 117 5.74 18.02 23.27
C GLN A 117 6.56 19.30 23.09
N ALA A 118 6.03 20.46 23.42
CA ALA A 118 6.73 21.74 23.38
C ALA A 118 8.01 21.74 24.28
N LEU A 119 7.90 21.19 25.50
CA LEU A 119 9.06 21.05 26.38
C LEU A 119 10.15 20.12 25.82
N ARG A 120 9.75 19.03 25.13
CA ARG A 120 10.71 18.14 24.45
C ARG A 120 11.39 18.80 23.27
N SER A 121 10.66 19.57 22.47
CA SER A 121 11.22 20.32 21.34
C SER A 121 12.20 21.39 21.81
N ALA A 122 11.84 22.18 22.81
CA ALA A 122 12.71 23.18 23.42
C ALA A 122 13.98 22.57 24.02
N LYS A 123 13.87 21.40 24.65
CA LYS A 123 15.04 20.68 25.19
C LYS A 123 15.98 20.15 24.12
N LEU A 124 15.44 19.76 22.98
CA LEU A 124 16.22 19.34 21.79
C LEU A 124 16.90 20.53 21.08
N GLU A 125 16.25 21.67 21.03
CA GLU A 125 16.82 22.91 20.48
C GLU A 125 17.94 23.42 21.37
N ALA A 126 17.75 23.48 22.69
CA ALA A 126 18.79 23.86 23.65
C ALA A 126 20.00 22.92 23.62
N ALA A 127 19.79 21.61 23.44
CA ALA A 127 20.87 20.64 23.28
C ALA A 127 21.64 20.80 21.95
N ARG A 128 21.01 21.32 20.91
CA ARG A 128 21.65 21.66 19.64
C ARG A 128 22.49 22.94 19.74
N GLU A 129 21.98 23.95 20.41
CA GLU A 129 22.71 25.21 20.65
C GLU A 129 23.96 24.97 21.50
N THR A 130 23.87 24.18 22.55
CA THR A 130 25.01 23.78 23.39
C THR A 130 26.01 22.90 22.64
N GLY A 131 25.58 21.99 21.80
CA GLY A 131 26.45 21.17 20.94
C GLY A 131 27.19 21.99 19.87
N SER A 132 26.55 23.02 19.33
CA SER A 132 27.16 23.94 18.38
C SER A 132 28.20 24.87 19.04
N GLN A 133 28.01 25.26 20.31
CA GLN A 133 28.98 26.07 21.04
C GLN A 133 30.23 25.29 21.44
N VAL A 134 30.14 23.99 21.67
CA VAL A 134 31.30 23.12 21.99
C VAL A 134 32.13 22.83 20.74
N ALA A 135 31.52 22.75 19.56
CA ALA A 135 32.26 22.59 18.29
C ALA A 135 32.97 23.89 17.81
N GLY A 136 32.50 25.07 18.24
CA GLY A 136 33.14 26.37 17.90
C GLY A 136 34.28 26.78 18.81
N SER A 137 34.54 26.10 19.93
CA SER A 137 35.58 26.46 20.91
C SER A 137 36.83 25.58 20.87
N GLN A 138 36.98 24.68 19.89
CA GLN A 138 38.17 23.83 19.74
C GLN A 138 39.16 24.22 18.63
N GLU A 139 39.02 25.41 18.04
CA GLU A 139 40.01 25.94 17.08
C GLU A 139 40.78 27.14 17.58
N THR A 140 41.33 27.10 18.77
CA THR A 140 42.49 28.00 19.11
C THR A 140 43.33 27.36 20.25
N GLY A 141 44.53 26.93 19.91
CA GLY A 141 45.62 26.84 20.84
C GLY A 141 46.12 25.44 21.23
N GLY A 142 47.31 25.12 20.78
CA GLY A 142 48.10 24.10 21.41
C GLY A 142 49.04 23.30 20.50
N GLN A 143 50.14 23.93 20.01
CA GLN A 143 51.35 23.16 19.64
C GLN A 143 51.95 22.54 20.89
N VAL A 144 52.19 21.23 20.91
CA VAL A 144 53.37 20.59 21.54
C VAL A 144 53.58 19.18 20.97
N ALA A 145 54.72 19.04 20.37
CA ALA A 145 55.70 17.91 20.19
C ALA A 145 55.27 16.44 20.46
N GLY A 146 55.47 15.62 19.44
CA GLY A 146 56.42 14.52 19.43
C GLY A 146 56.11 13.21 20.09
N SER A 147 55.88 12.18 19.25
CA SER A 147 56.71 10.97 19.25
C SER A 147 56.26 9.99 18.15
N GLN A 148 57.31 9.45 17.52
CA GLN A 148 57.31 8.45 16.44
C GLN A 148 56.76 7.10 16.92
N GLU A 149 56.11 6.38 16.00
CA GLU A 149 56.60 5.05 15.53
C GLU A 149 55.66 4.41 14.48
N THR A 150 56.30 4.12 13.38
CA THR A 150 56.19 2.94 12.47
C THR A 150 54.78 2.49 12.04
N GLY A 151 54.40 2.51 10.81
CA GLY A 151 55.05 2.05 9.58
C GLY A 151 54.27 0.91 8.97
N SER A 152 53.63 1.13 7.82
CA SER A 152 53.46 0.09 6.80
C SER A 152 52.89 0.72 5.52
N GLN A 153 53.73 0.68 4.51
CA GLN A 153 53.48 1.06 3.13
C GLN A 153 52.55 0.07 2.43
N LEU A 154 51.69 0.57 1.55
CA LEU A 154 51.48 -0.05 0.23
C LEU A 154 50.82 0.97 -0.73
N ALA A 155 51.59 1.27 -1.76
CA ALA A 155 51.36 1.57 -3.18
C ALA A 155 49.98 2.17 -3.57
N GLY A 156 49.87 3.36 -4.18
CA GLY A 156 50.55 3.85 -5.35
C GLY A 156 49.67 3.70 -6.58
N GLY A 157 48.92 4.76 -6.97
CA GLY A 157 48.18 4.79 -8.23
C GLY A 157 47.92 6.25 -8.61
N GLN A 158 48.86 6.84 -9.36
CA GLN A 158 48.74 8.16 -10.02
C GLN A 158 47.68 8.09 -11.13
N VAL A 159 46.78 9.04 -11.20
CA VAL A 159 46.08 9.42 -12.43
C VAL A 159 46.19 10.95 -12.62
N ALA A 160 46.59 11.28 -13.80
CA ALA A 160 47.01 12.55 -14.33
C ALA A 160 45.97 13.68 -14.28
N GLY A 161 46.43 14.87 -14.09
CA GLY A 161 45.72 16.13 -14.20
C GLY A 161 45.38 16.49 -15.65
N GLY A 162 44.16 17.01 -15.85
CA GLY A 162 43.72 17.69 -17.05
C GLY A 162 43.30 19.11 -16.69
N GLN A 163 44.10 20.09 -17.08
CA GLN A 163 43.78 21.51 -17.05
C GLN A 163 42.71 21.82 -18.13
N GLY A 164 41.64 22.49 -17.74
CA GLY A 164 40.62 22.99 -18.65
C GLY A 164 40.18 24.39 -18.22
N THR A 165 40.49 25.31 -19.08
CA THR A 165 40.37 26.76 -19.07
C THR A 165 38.95 27.29 -18.78
N GLY A 166 38.91 28.47 -18.18
CA GLY A 166 37.73 29.20 -17.74
C GLY A 166 36.80 29.69 -18.83
N GLY A 167 35.52 29.75 -18.48
CA GLY A 167 34.47 30.49 -19.15
C GLY A 167 33.56 31.15 -18.14
N ARG A 168 33.63 32.45 -18.03
CA ARG A 168 32.70 33.30 -17.25
C ARG A 168 31.40 33.45 -18.01
N GLY A 169 30.30 33.38 -17.30
CA GLY A 169 29.07 34.04 -17.74
C GLY A 169 27.77 33.41 -17.30
N ALA A 170 27.05 34.20 -16.55
CA ALA A 170 25.59 34.19 -16.31
C ALA A 170 25.13 33.83 -14.91
N SER A 171 24.88 34.88 -14.17
CA SER A 171 24.13 35.00 -12.92
C SER A 171 22.71 34.44 -13.08
N GLY A 172 22.45 33.31 -12.47
CA GLY A 172 21.12 32.79 -12.19
C GLY A 172 20.94 32.61 -10.70
N ALA A 173 19.83 33.08 -10.18
CA ALA A 173 19.47 33.26 -8.78
C ALA A 173 19.92 32.13 -7.85
N GLY A 174 20.60 32.53 -6.76
CA GLY A 174 21.25 31.64 -5.81
C GLY A 174 20.33 30.67 -5.10
N TRP A 175 20.57 29.41 -5.31
CA TRP A 175 20.26 28.35 -4.39
C TRP A 175 21.24 28.40 -3.23
N GLY A 176 20.74 28.46 -1.99
CA GLY A 176 21.60 28.59 -0.81
C GLY A 176 22.72 27.56 -0.79
N ALA A 177 23.95 28.05 -0.61
CA ALA A 177 25.23 27.36 -0.85
C ALA A 177 25.56 26.16 0.09
N GLN A 178 24.61 25.63 0.86
CA GLN A 178 24.87 24.53 1.81
C GLN A 178 24.18 23.16 1.49
N SER A 179 23.45 23.03 0.39
CA SER A 179 22.72 21.77 0.09
C SER A 179 23.14 21.05 -1.19
N ALA A 180 24.07 21.55 -1.97
CA ALA A 180 24.42 20.96 -3.27
C ALA A 180 25.40 19.77 -3.20
N ALA A 181 26.07 19.56 -2.06
CA ALA A 181 27.15 18.59 -1.95
C ALA A 181 26.70 17.13 -1.69
N ASP A 182 25.46 16.92 -1.20
CA ASP A 182 24.98 15.60 -0.76
C ASP A 182 23.99 14.92 -1.69
N PHE A 183 23.68 15.49 -2.85
CA PHE A 183 22.78 14.87 -3.81
C PHE A 183 23.56 13.95 -4.76
N VAL A 184 23.15 12.67 -4.85
CA VAL A 184 23.56 11.82 -5.96
C VAL A 184 23.33 12.59 -7.27
N ALA A 185 24.30 12.63 -8.18
CA ALA A 185 24.18 13.38 -9.42
C ALA A 185 22.91 12.92 -10.19
N ALA A 186 22.03 13.87 -10.51
CA ALA A 186 20.81 13.52 -11.27
C ALA A 186 21.17 13.22 -12.72
N SER A 187 20.53 12.24 -13.31
CA SER A 187 20.64 11.99 -14.75
C SER A 187 19.97 13.11 -15.54
N ALA A 188 20.39 13.27 -16.80
CA ALA A 188 19.82 14.27 -17.72
C ALA A 188 18.28 14.10 -17.85
N GLN A 189 17.78 12.88 -17.95
CA GLN A 189 16.33 12.61 -18.01
C GLN A 189 15.62 13.00 -16.72
N GLN A 190 16.21 12.78 -15.53
CA GLN A 190 15.64 13.22 -14.26
C GLN A 190 15.51 14.74 -14.18
N LEU A 191 16.53 15.47 -14.59
CA LEU A 191 16.50 16.94 -14.64
C LEU A 191 15.44 17.45 -15.62
N ASN A 192 15.33 16.81 -16.80
CA ASN A 192 14.33 17.16 -17.80
C ASN A 192 12.91 16.99 -17.28
N VAL A 193 12.57 15.84 -16.68
CA VAL A 193 11.20 15.61 -16.15
C VAL A 193 10.89 16.53 -14.97
N ILE A 194 11.87 16.89 -14.14
CA ILE A 194 11.69 17.88 -13.07
C ILE A 194 11.38 19.26 -13.66
N ALA A 195 12.15 19.72 -14.64
CA ALA A 195 11.91 21.01 -15.33
C ALA A 195 10.51 21.04 -15.96
N GLN A 196 10.14 19.99 -16.72
CA GLN A 196 8.82 19.87 -17.31
C GLN A 196 7.69 19.86 -16.26
N PHE A 197 7.87 19.17 -15.13
CA PHE A 197 6.88 19.12 -14.04
C PHE A 197 6.62 20.50 -13.44
N PHE A 198 7.63 21.34 -13.34
CA PHE A 198 7.49 22.71 -12.85
C PHE A 198 7.15 23.73 -13.95
N GLY A 199 7.07 23.32 -15.21
CA GLY A 199 6.73 24.19 -16.36
C GLY A 199 7.93 25.04 -16.82
N GLU A 200 9.16 24.57 -16.63
CA GLU A 200 10.38 25.22 -17.07
C GLU A 200 10.87 24.66 -18.41
N ALA A 201 11.66 25.44 -19.12
CA ALA A 201 12.34 24.97 -20.31
C ALA A 201 13.29 23.81 -19.97
N SER A 202 13.34 22.80 -20.84
CA SER A 202 14.26 21.68 -20.67
C SER A 202 15.72 22.18 -20.68
N PRO A 203 16.53 21.81 -19.69
CA PRO A 203 17.96 22.17 -19.66
C PRO A 203 18.75 21.54 -20.81
N LEU A 204 18.14 20.60 -21.57
CA LEU A 204 18.77 19.86 -22.65
C LEU A 204 18.41 20.37 -24.04
N GLN A 205 17.46 21.30 -24.17
CA GLN A 205 17.11 21.89 -25.46
C GLN A 205 17.80 23.24 -25.65
N PRO A 206 18.51 23.45 -26.79
CA PRO A 206 18.99 24.80 -27.12
C PRO A 206 17.77 25.71 -27.26
N VAL A 207 17.84 26.90 -26.65
CA VAL A 207 16.77 27.90 -26.71
C VAL A 207 16.71 28.44 -28.14
N THR A 208 15.93 27.78 -29.00
CA THR A 208 15.75 28.15 -30.42
C THR A 208 14.47 28.93 -30.67
N SER A 209 13.63 29.13 -29.63
CA SER A 209 12.39 29.87 -29.76
C SER A 209 12.17 30.74 -28.50
N PRO A 210 11.59 31.93 -28.66
CA PRO A 210 11.23 32.74 -27.49
C PRO A 210 10.27 31.94 -26.60
N PRO A 211 10.38 32.08 -25.27
CA PRO A 211 9.54 31.33 -24.34
C PRO A 211 8.07 31.63 -24.66
N SER A 212 7.28 30.58 -24.86
CA SER A 212 5.83 30.73 -24.95
C SER A 212 5.31 31.46 -23.72
N PRO A 213 4.35 32.37 -23.86
CA PRO A 213 3.81 33.10 -22.73
C PRO A 213 3.37 32.12 -21.65
N LEU A 214 3.85 32.33 -20.43
CA LEU A 214 3.47 31.55 -19.26
C LEU A 214 1.93 31.49 -19.21
N PRO A 215 1.32 30.31 -19.03
CA PRO A 215 -0.11 30.23 -18.81
C PRO A 215 -0.51 31.16 -17.66
N PRO A 216 -1.67 31.81 -17.72
CA PRO A 216 -2.09 32.69 -16.66
C PRO A 216 -1.98 32.01 -15.31
N ALA A 217 -1.49 32.73 -14.31
CA ALA A 217 -1.16 32.24 -12.95
C ALA A 217 -2.35 31.58 -12.21
N THR A 218 -3.54 31.58 -12.80
CA THR A 218 -4.80 31.03 -12.31
C THR A 218 -5.09 29.60 -12.80
N ALA A 219 -4.29 29.06 -13.76
CA ALA A 219 -4.55 27.72 -14.26
C ALA A 219 -4.03 26.65 -13.31
N PHE A 220 -4.91 25.74 -12.89
CA PHE A 220 -4.54 24.54 -12.12
C PHE A 220 -3.51 23.70 -12.91
N PRO A 221 -2.34 23.38 -12.34
CA PRO A 221 -1.37 22.55 -13.03
C PRO A 221 -1.95 21.16 -13.28
N LYS A 222 -1.80 20.66 -14.52
CA LYS A 222 -2.25 19.32 -14.87
C LYS A 222 -1.59 18.29 -13.95
N PRO A 223 -2.33 17.27 -13.48
CA PRO A 223 -1.72 16.12 -12.82
C PRO A 223 -0.66 15.49 -13.72
N ALA A 224 0.48 15.13 -13.19
CA ALA A 224 1.56 14.54 -13.96
C ALA A 224 1.69 13.04 -13.69
N LEU A 225 1.78 12.23 -14.74
CA LEU A 225 2.18 10.84 -14.69
C LEU A 225 3.69 10.75 -14.94
N LEU A 226 4.45 10.36 -13.94
CA LEU A 226 5.86 9.99 -14.08
C LEU A 226 5.93 8.51 -14.52
N PHE A 227 5.97 8.30 -15.84
CA PHE A 227 6.09 6.98 -16.45
C PHE A 227 7.57 6.62 -16.58
N GLY A 228 8.02 5.65 -15.80
CA GLY A 228 9.44 5.29 -15.80
C GLY A 228 9.67 3.81 -15.54
N ALA A 229 10.62 3.24 -16.27
CA ALA A 229 11.02 1.85 -16.07
C ALA A 229 11.34 1.56 -14.59
N THR A 230 11.22 0.30 -14.18
CA THR A 230 11.67 -0.12 -12.84
C THR A 230 13.19 0.11 -12.75
N GLY A 231 13.63 0.88 -11.75
CA GLY A 231 15.03 1.28 -11.62
C GLY A 231 15.43 2.54 -12.38
N SER A 232 14.49 3.30 -12.98
CA SER A 232 14.78 4.59 -13.62
C SER A 232 15.10 5.73 -12.65
N GLY A 233 15.00 5.49 -11.33
CA GLY A 233 15.29 6.50 -10.32
C GLY A 233 14.14 7.45 -10.03
N LYS A 234 12.88 7.04 -10.20
CA LYS A 234 11.67 7.82 -9.84
C LYS A 234 11.74 8.41 -8.45
N THR A 235 12.24 7.64 -7.46
CA THR A 235 12.39 8.10 -6.08
C THR A 235 13.29 9.33 -5.97
N GLU A 236 14.36 9.43 -6.76
CA GLU A 236 15.23 10.62 -6.76
C GLU A 236 14.49 11.85 -7.31
N VAL A 237 13.61 11.67 -8.33
CA VAL A 237 12.74 12.75 -8.80
C VAL A 237 11.80 13.23 -7.69
N TYR A 238 11.21 12.31 -6.92
CA TYR A 238 10.36 12.67 -5.77
C TYR A 238 11.13 13.46 -4.72
N LEU A 239 12.33 13.02 -4.36
CA LEU A 239 13.19 13.70 -3.40
C LEU A 239 13.56 15.12 -3.86
N ARG A 240 13.93 15.29 -5.14
CA ARG A 240 14.29 16.60 -5.70
C ARG A 240 13.10 17.53 -5.83
N CYS A 241 11.95 17.05 -6.28
CA CYS A 241 10.71 17.83 -6.31
C CYS A 241 10.31 18.26 -4.89
N THR A 242 10.46 17.37 -3.91
CA THR A 242 10.23 17.69 -2.49
C THR A 242 11.16 18.76 -2.00
N ALA A 243 12.48 18.62 -2.23
CA ALA A 243 13.47 19.61 -1.83
C ALA A 243 13.16 21.00 -2.41
N ARG A 244 12.80 21.02 -3.70
CA ARG A 244 12.46 22.27 -4.40
C ARG A 244 11.25 22.96 -3.79
N VAL A 245 10.17 22.22 -3.54
CA VAL A 245 8.94 22.78 -2.94
C VAL A 245 9.21 23.28 -1.52
N LEU A 246 9.95 22.54 -0.71
CA LEU A 246 10.27 22.93 0.67
C LEU A 246 11.18 24.17 0.74
N ALA A 247 12.02 24.39 -0.27
CA ALA A 247 12.88 25.57 -0.35
C ALA A 247 12.13 26.84 -0.77
N GLN A 248 11.00 26.70 -1.48
CA GLN A 248 10.22 27.85 -1.96
C GLN A 248 9.44 28.57 -0.87
N ALA A 249 8.98 27.86 0.17
CA ALA A 249 8.20 28.46 1.25
C ALA A 249 8.46 27.78 2.60
N ALA A 250 8.63 28.59 3.64
CA ALA A 250 8.91 28.12 4.98
C ALA A 250 7.78 27.22 5.57
N HIS A 251 6.56 27.38 5.10
CA HIS A 251 5.38 26.62 5.53
C HIS A 251 4.97 25.51 4.57
N ALA A 252 5.69 25.34 3.44
CA ALA A 252 5.37 24.31 2.45
C ALA A 252 5.41 22.90 3.05
N GLN A 253 4.44 22.09 2.69
CA GLN A 253 4.31 20.68 3.10
C GLN A 253 4.18 19.78 1.87
N VAL A 254 4.68 18.55 2.01
CA VAL A 254 4.66 17.53 0.96
C VAL A 254 4.04 16.24 1.50
N LEU A 255 3.10 15.68 0.74
CA LEU A 255 2.51 14.38 1.00
C LEU A 255 3.09 13.35 0.02
N VAL A 256 3.68 12.29 0.52
CA VAL A 256 4.16 11.16 -0.29
C VAL A 256 3.36 9.92 0.08
N MET A 257 2.63 9.39 -0.88
CA MET A 257 1.78 8.22 -0.69
C MET A 257 2.44 6.98 -1.27
N VAL A 258 2.39 5.89 -0.50
CA VAL A 258 2.89 4.56 -0.88
C VAL A 258 1.79 3.52 -0.74
N PRO A 259 1.79 2.45 -1.57
CA PRO A 259 0.68 1.49 -1.58
C PRO A 259 0.63 0.61 -0.34
N GLU A 260 1.77 0.19 0.19
CA GLU A 260 1.84 -0.79 1.28
C GLU A 260 2.72 -0.30 2.44
N ILE A 261 2.41 -0.77 3.66
CA ILE A 261 3.14 -0.41 4.88
C ILE A 261 4.60 -0.89 4.81
N ASN A 262 4.85 -2.04 4.21
CA ASN A 262 6.18 -2.66 4.12
C ASN A 262 7.18 -1.85 3.28
N LEU A 263 6.69 -0.96 2.41
CA LEU A 263 7.53 -0.05 1.61
C LEU A 263 7.91 1.22 2.37
N THR A 264 7.14 1.54 3.41
CA THR A 264 7.27 2.79 4.17
C THR A 264 8.64 2.92 4.85
N PRO A 265 9.22 1.88 5.52
CA PRO A 265 10.48 2.06 6.26
C PRO A 265 11.67 2.47 5.39
N GLN A 266 11.85 1.83 4.22
CA GLN A 266 12.98 2.14 3.32
C GLN A 266 12.85 3.54 2.71
N LEU A 267 11.65 3.90 2.25
CA LEU A 267 11.38 5.22 1.70
C LEU A 267 11.48 6.28 2.80
N GLU A 268 10.93 6.01 3.98
CA GLU A 268 11.03 6.88 5.15
C GLU A 268 12.49 7.12 5.54
N ALA A 269 13.33 6.09 5.57
CA ALA A 269 14.75 6.23 5.86
C ALA A 269 15.43 7.18 4.87
N ARG A 270 15.20 7.03 3.56
CA ARG A 270 15.74 7.92 2.52
C ARG A 270 15.27 9.37 2.67
N PHE A 271 13.99 9.58 2.99
CA PHE A 271 13.49 10.94 3.22
C PHE A 271 14.05 11.54 4.52
N ARG A 272 14.16 10.76 5.60
CA ARG A 272 14.76 11.21 6.86
C ARG A 272 16.23 11.53 6.68
N GLU A 273 17.00 10.66 6.05
CA GLU A 273 18.41 10.88 5.76
C GLU A 273 18.63 12.18 4.99
N ARG A 274 17.79 12.46 3.99
CA ARG A 274 17.89 13.64 3.15
C ARG A 274 17.41 14.94 3.82
N PHE A 275 16.31 14.90 4.55
CA PHE A 275 15.60 16.11 5.00
C PHE A 275 15.70 16.38 6.51
N ALA A 276 15.95 15.38 7.36
CA ALA A 276 16.07 15.61 8.79
C ALA A 276 17.28 16.48 9.19
N PRO A 277 18.43 16.40 8.53
CA PRO A 277 19.55 17.32 8.81
C PRO A 277 19.20 18.79 8.55
N ILE A 278 18.35 19.06 7.56
CA ILE A 278 17.98 20.41 7.12
C ILE A 278 16.82 20.97 7.94
N TYR A 279 15.74 20.20 8.08
CA TYR A 279 14.47 20.67 8.64
C TYR A 279 14.16 20.13 10.04
N GLY A 280 15.03 19.29 10.61
CA GLY A 280 14.85 18.66 11.92
C GLY A 280 14.24 17.25 11.86
N ALA A 281 14.45 16.47 12.91
CA ALA A 281 14.04 15.06 12.97
C ALA A 281 12.50 14.86 12.89
N ASP A 282 11.73 15.81 13.41
CA ASP A 282 10.26 15.78 13.40
C ASP A 282 9.65 16.32 12.08
N ALA A 283 10.49 16.80 11.14
CA ALA A 283 10.01 17.29 9.84
C ALA A 283 9.48 16.18 8.94
N VAL A 284 9.88 14.93 9.13
CA VAL A 284 9.43 13.76 8.37
C VAL A 284 8.67 12.82 9.29
N VAL A 285 7.39 12.61 9.00
CA VAL A 285 6.52 11.73 9.78
C VAL A 285 5.86 10.67 8.91
N ALA A 286 5.61 9.49 9.49
CA ALA A 286 4.85 8.42 8.84
C ALA A 286 3.38 8.44 9.28
N MET A 287 2.46 7.99 8.38
CA MET A 287 1.03 7.80 8.67
C MET A 287 0.49 6.54 7.99
N HIS A 288 0.42 5.43 8.74
CA HIS A 288 -0.11 4.15 8.24
C HIS A 288 -0.80 3.34 9.34
N SER A 289 -1.53 2.30 8.96
CA SER A 289 -2.33 1.48 9.90
C SER A 289 -1.52 0.66 10.88
N GLY A 290 -0.26 0.32 10.58
CA GLY A 290 0.66 -0.40 11.48
C GLY A 290 1.18 0.42 12.67
N MET A 291 0.93 1.74 12.69
CA MET A 291 1.32 2.60 13.82
C MET A 291 0.38 2.44 15.00
N THR A 292 0.92 2.58 16.21
CA THR A 292 0.10 2.67 17.42
C THR A 292 -0.80 3.92 17.35
N PRO A 293 -1.97 3.92 18.03
CA PRO A 293 -2.84 5.09 18.08
C PRO A 293 -2.12 6.36 18.55
N ALA A 294 -1.21 6.24 19.54
CA ALA A 294 -0.45 7.37 20.06
C ALA A 294 0.54 7.95 19.02
N GLN A 295 1.24 7.10 18.29
CA GLN A 295 2.13 7.52 17.21
C GLN A 295 1.35 8.22 16.10
N ARG A 296 0.19 7.67 15.72
CA ARG A 296 -0.67 8.23 14.68
C ARG A 296 -1.19 9.62 15.06
N LEU A 297 -1.59 9.82 16.32
CA LEU A 297 -1.99 11.13 16.83
C LEU A 297 -0.82 12.12 16.80
N LYS A 298 0.38 11.70 17.24
CA LYS A 298 1.58 12.56 17.20
C LYS A 298 1.88 13.01 15.77
N SER A 299 1.91 12.08 14.81
CA SER A 299 2.17 12.41 13.40
C SER A 299 1.10 13.31 12.79
N TRP A 300 -0.17 13.08 13.14
CA TRP A 300 -1.27 13.90 12.65
C TRP A 300 -1.20 15.34 13.21
N LEU A 301 -0.91 15.51 14.50
CA LEU A 301 -0.74 16.84 15.10
C LEU A 301 0.45 17.57 14.48
N ALA A 302 1.59 16.89 14.28
CA ALA A 302 2.74 17.48 13.63
C ALA A 302 2.45 17.93 12.18
N ALA A 303 1.68 17.16 11.43
CA ALA A 303 1.22 17.52 10.09
C ALA A 303 0.27 18.72 10.12
N HIS A 304 -0.71 18.71 11.03
CA HIS A 304 -1.73 19.74 11.19
C HIS A 304 -1.14 21.10 11.59
N THR A 305 -0.14 21.10 12.47
CA THR A 305 0.54 22.34 12.92
C THR A 305 1.61 22.84 11.96
N GLY A 306 1.91 22.10 10.89
CA GLY A 306 3.00 22.43 9.97
C GLY A 306 4.42 22.09 10.47
N GLN A 307 4.55 21.53 11.68
CA GLN A 307 5.84 21.04 12.22
C GLN A 307 6.40 19.92 11.33
N ALA A 308 5.54 18.97 10.91
CA ALA A 308 5.93 18.03 9.88
C ALA A 308 5.80 18.66 8.49
N ARG A 309 6.94 18.74 7.81
CA ARG A 309 7.06 19.28 6.45
C ARG A 309 6.78 18.20 5.40
N ILE A 310 7.02 16.94 5.74
CA ILE A 310 6.85 15.78 4.88
C ILE A 310 6.04 14.73 5.61
N VAL A 311 4.94 14.28 5.01
CA VAL A 311 4.13 13.17 5.47
C VAL A 311 4.29 12.01 4.50
N LEU A 312 4.80 10.86 4.98
CA LEU A 312 4.83 9.62 4.23
C LEU A 312 3.68 8.72 4.71
N GLY A 313 2.84 8.25 3.82
CA GLY A 313 1.72 7.47 4.28
C GLY A 313 1.06 6.58 3.24
N THR A 314 0.20 5.69 3.73
CA THR A 314 -0.63 4.85 2.87
C THR A 314 -1.96 5.55 2.55
N ARG A 315 -2.91 4.85 1.95
CA ARG A 315 -4.18 5.42 1.44
C ARG A 315 -4.88 6.41 2.38
N MET A 316 -4.83 6.21 3.70
CA MET A 316 -5.49 7.12 4.65
C MET A 316 -4.79 8.47 4.79
N ALA A 317 -3.52 8.57 4.41
CA ALA A 317 -2.78 9.82 4.47
C ALA A 317 -3.32 10.89 3.49
N VAL A 318 -4.13 10.49 2.49
CA VAL A 318 -4.82 11.45 1.62
C VAL A 318 -5.70 12.43 2.39
N PHE A 319 -6.16 12.07 3.60
CA PHE A 319 -6.94 12.92 4.49
C PHE A 319 -6.12 13.57 5.62
N ALA A 320 -4.79 13.47 5.62
CA ALA A 320 -3.98 14.16 6.62
C ALA A 320 -4.25 15.68 6.57
N SER A 321 -4.44 16.32 7.71
CA SER A 321 -4.57 17.79 7.76
C SER A 321 -3.20 18.42 7.55
N MET A 322 -3.04 19.12 6.43
CA MET A 322 -1.78 19.72 5.99
C MET A 322 -2.07 21.09 5.36
N PRO A 323 -2.13 22.16 6.17
CA PRO A 323 -2.51 23.49 5.67
C PRO A 323 -1.54 24.06 4.61
N GLY A 324 -0.27 23.70 4.68
CA GLY A 324 0.79 24.15 3.75
C GLY A 324 1.05 23.19 2.58
N LEU A 325 0.12 22.30 2.23
CA LEU A 325 0.32 21.26 1.20
C LEU A 325 0.51 21.88 -0.20
N GLN A 326 1.67 21.64 -0.82
CA GLN A 326 2.03 22.14 -2.15
C GLN A 326 2.46 21.04 -3.13
N LEU A 327 2.74 19.82 -2.64
CA LEU A 327 3.08 18.69 -3.49
C LEU A 327 2.48 17.40 -2.94
N ILE A 328 1.86 16.63 -3.83
CA ILE A 328 1.42 15.26 -3.54
C ILE A 328 2.14 14.33 -4.51
N VAL A 329 2.81 13.33 -3.98
CA VAL A 329 3.41 12.23 -4.74
C VAL A 329 2.64 10.96 -4.44
N VAL A 330 2.23 10.22 -5.47
CA VAL A 330 1.60 8.90 -5.35
C VAL A 330 2.49 7.89 -6.05
N ASP A 331 3.26 7.14 -5.28
CA ASP A 331 4.15 6.13 -5.84
C ASP A 331 3.38 4.84 -6.14
N GLU A 332 3.77 4.14 -7.23
CA GLU A 332 3.08 2.94 -7.74
C GLU A 332 1.55 3.15 -7.83
N GLU A 333 1.12 4.23 -8.50
CA GLU A 333 -0.27 4.72 -8.54
C GLU A 333 -1.31 3.67 -8.99
N HIS A 334 -0.86 2.68 -9.77
CA HIS A 334 -1.68 1.57 -10.27
C HIS A 334 -2.06 0.55 -9.19
N ASP A 335 -1.43 0.63 -7.99
CA ASP A 335 -1.63 -0.39 -6.97
C ASP A 335 -3.07 -0.39 -6.41
N PRO A 336 -3.76 -1.55 -6.40
CA PRO A 336 -5.13 -1.65 -5.93
C PRO A 336 -5.31 -1.31 -4.45
N SER A 337 -4.24 -1.28 -3.65
CA SER A 337 -4.31 -0.94 -2.22
C SER A 337 -4.71 0.51 -1.96
N TYR A 338 -4.59 1.40 -2.94
CA TYR A 338 -5.11 2.76 -2.85
C TYR A 338 -6.64 2.86 -2.82
N LYS A 339 -7.37 1.83 -3.26
CA LYS A 339 -8.81 1.72 -3.08
C LYS A 339 -9.12 1.09 -1.73
N SER A 340 -9.90 1.80 -0.89
CA SER A 340 -10.36 1.25 0.38
C SER A 340 -11.39 0.14 0.14
N GLN A 341 -11.31 -0.95 0.90
CA GLN A 341 -12.29 -2.03 0.87
C GLN A 341 -13.40 -1.83 1.90
N ASP A 342 -13.20 -0.95 2.88
CA ASP A 342 -14.10 -0.67 4.00
C ASP A 342 -14.53 0.80 4.03
N GLY A 343 -15.57 1.09 4.80
CA GLY A 343 -16.09 2.44 4.98
C GLY A 343 -16.51 3.08 3.68
N ALA A 344 -16.00 4.24 3.36
CA ALA A 344 -16.34 4.99 2.15
C ALA A 344 -15.83 4.35 0.85
N ARG A 345 -14.98 3.35 0.91
CA ARG A 345 -14.39 2.65 -0.25
C ARG A 345 -13.80 3.61 -1.29
N HIS A 346 -13.16 4.66 -0.80
CA HIS A 346 -12.57 5.71 -1.62
C HIS A 346 -11.29 5.25 -2.34
N SER A 347 -11.01 5.85 -3.49
CA SER A 347 -9.71 5.77 -4.17
C SER A 347 -8.82 6.92 -3.69
N ALA A 348 -7.76 6.60 -2.97
CA ALA A 348 -6.84 7.61 -2.44
C ALA A 348 -6.00 8.26 -3.56
N ARG A 349 -5.70 7.54 -4.64
CA ARG A 349 -5.07 8.09 -5.85
C ARG A 349 -5.93 9.20 -6.45
N ASP A 350 -7.21 8.93 -6.70
CA ASP A 350 -8.10 9.89 -7.35
C ASP A 350 -8.41 11.06 -6.41
N LEU A 351 -8.54 10.81 -5.10
CA LEU A 351 -8.67 11.87 -4.12
C LEU A 351 -7.40 12.73 -3.97
N ALA A 352 -6.20 12.18 -4.22
CA ALA A 352 -4.98 12.97 -4.23
C ALA A 352 -4.96 14.02 -5.37
N VAL A 353 -5.44 13.64 -6.55
CA VAL A 353 -5.61 14.56 -7.68
C VAL A 353 -6.62 15.66 -7.35
N LEU A 354 -7.77 15.27 -6.81
CA LEU A 354 -8.78 16.25 -6.38
C LEU A 354 -8.25 17.16 -5.27
N ARG A 355 -7.55 16.61 -4.29
CA ARG A 355 -6.99 17.36 -3.17
C ARG A 355 -6.04 18.45 -3.64
N ALA A 356 -5.16 18.15 -4.59
CA ALA A 356 -4.26 19.15 -5.15
C ALA A 356 -5.02 20.31 -5.81
N LYS A 357 -6.11 19.99 -6.53
CA LYS A 357 -7.01 21.01 -7.11
C LYS A 357 -7.66 21.88 -6.04
N LEU A 358 -8.32 21.27 -5.05
CA LEU A 358 -9.00 22.00 -3.97
C LEU A 358 -8.03 22.86 -3.16
N GLN A 359 -6.83 22.35 -2.88
CA GLN A 359 -5.81 23.12 -2.17
C GLN A 359 -5.39 24.37 -2.95
N THR A 360 -5.26 24.26 -4.27
CA THR A 360 -4.94 25.40 -5.13
C THR A 360 -6.10 26.40 -5.17
N GLU A 361 -7.33 25.95 -5.38
CA GLU A 361 -8.52 26.82 -5.45
C GLU A 361 -8.73 27.61 -4.17
N HIS A 362 -8.60 26.96 -3.01
CA HIS A 362 -8.76 27.64 -1.73
C HIS A 362 -7.61 28.60 -1.41
N ALA A 363 -6.39 28.28 -1.80
CA ALA A 363 -5.25 29.16 -1.61
C ALA A 363 -5.38 30.45 -2.47
N THR A 364 -5.83 30.33 -3.73
CA THR A 364 -6.06 31.47 -4.62
C THR A 364 -7.29 32.29 -4.20
N GLY A 365 -8.37 31.64 -3.77
CA GLY A 365 -9.57 32.31 -3.27
C GLY A 365 -9.32 33.11 -1.98
N ALA A 366 -8.50 32.60 -1.07
CA ALA A 366 -8.11 33.32 0.14
C ALA A 366 -7.23 34.56 -0.19
N ALA A 367 -6.35 34.44 -1.18
CA ALA A 367 -5.52 35.54 -1.64
C ALA A 367 -6.37 36.69 -2.27
N THR A 368 -7.39 36.33 -3.07
CA THR A 368 -8.30 37.33 -3.66
C THR A 368 -9.24 37.99 -2.62
N ALA A 369 -9.66 37.25 -1.59
CA ALA A 369 -10.51 37.82 -0.53
C ALA A 369 -9.75 38.76 0.44
N ALA A 370 -8.41 38.61 0.50
CA ALA A 370 -7.57 39.50 1.32
C ALA A 370 -7.30 40.87 0.69
N VAL A 371 -7.66 41.08 -0.56
CA VAL A 371 -7.55 42.38 -1.24
C VAL A 371 -8.72 43.25 -0.80
N THR A 372 -8.50 44.14 0.17
CA THR A 372 -9.43 45.22 0.51
C THR A 372 -9.41 46.29 -0.58
N PRO A 373 -10.58 46.89 -0.95
CA PRO A 373 -10.67 47.85 -2.06
C PRO A 373 -9.91 49.16 -1.85
N ASP A 374 -9.37 49.42 -0.66
CA ASP A 374 -8.88 50.75 -0.23
C ASP A 374 -7.35 50.94 -0.32
N LEU A 375 -6.59 50.04 -0.93
CA LEU A 375 -5.13 50.23 -1.10
C LEU A 375 -4.78 50.54 -2.55
N PRO A 376 -3.84 51.51 -2.80
CA PRO A 376 -3.45 51.86 -4.16
C PRO A 376 -2.74 50.68 -4.87
N PRO A 377 -2.94 50.52 -6.19
CA PRO A 377 -2.56 49.30 -6.95
C PRO A 377 -1.07 49.02 -7.06
N ALA A 378 -0.20 49.88 -6.53
CA ALA A 378 1.25 49.74 -6.69
C ALA A 378 1.97 49.01 -5.54
N SER A 379 1.29 48.58 -4.47
CA SER A 379 1.92 47.97 -3.27
C SER A 379 1.50 46.52 -2.99
N CYS A 380 0.60 45.95 -3.78
CA CYS A 380 0.08 44.60 -3.55
C CYS A 380 0.82 43.55 -4.42
N LEU A 381 2.10 43.36 -4.21
CA LEU A 381 2.74 42.06 -4.48
C LEU A 381 2.29 41.07 -3.38
N LEU A 382 1.03 40.61 -3.46
CA LEU A 382 0.62 39.45 -2.70
C LEU A 382 1.59 38.31 -3.03
N PRO A 383 2.12 37.59 -2.04
CA PRO A 383 2.96 36.42 -2.32
C PRO A 383 2.12 35.45 -3.16
N LEU A 384 2.56 35.23 -4.41
CA LEU A 384 1.93 34.28 -5.32
C LEU A 384 1.94 32.92 -4.61
N VAL A 385 0.79 32.49 -4.10
CA VAL A 385 0.70 31.19 -3.45
C VAL A 385 0.94 30.12 -4.52
N ALA A 386 2.05 29.38 -4.39
CA ALA A 386 2.39 28.36 -5.33
C ALA A 386 1.29 27.30 -5.37
N PRO A 387 0.83 26.88 -6.58
CA PRO A 387 -0.24 25.90 -6.71
C PRO A 387 0.20 24.53 -6.19
N CYS A 388 -0.69 23.79 -5.57
CA CYS A 388 -0.44 22.41 -5.18
C CYS A 388 -0.36 21.52 -6.42
N ARG A 389 0.74 20.79 -6.58
CA ARG A 389 1.00 19.88 -7.70
C ARG A 389 0.82 18.45 -7.29
N VAL A 390 0.47 17.58 -8.23
CA VAL A 390 0.37 16.14 -7.99
C VAL A 390 1.18 15.37 -9.03
N MET A 391 1.96 14.39 -8.57
CA MET A 391 2.75 13.48 -9.38
C MET A 391 2.36 12.04 -9.08
N LEU A 392 1.93 11.31 -10.10
CA LEU A 392 1.58 9.90 -10.06
C LEU A 392 2.73 9.11 -10.66
N GLY A 393 3.42 8.28 -9.89
CA GLY A 393 4.57 7.51 -10.37
C GLY A 393 4.25 6.05 -10.63
N SER A 394 4.63 5.53 -11.78
CA SER A 394 4.48 4.11 -12.10
C SER A 394 5.38 3.66 -13.25
N ALA A 395 5.76 2.38 -13.25
CA ALA A 395 6.34 1.70 -14.41
C ALA A 395 5.26 1.07 -15.30
N THR A 396 4.10 0.79 -14.72
CA THR A 396 2.93 0.19 -15.36
C THR A 396 1.69 0.92 -14.89
N PRO A 397 1.44 2.14 -15.37
CA PRO A 397 0.31 2.96 -14.94
C PRO A 397 -1.03 2.24 -15.02
N SER A 398 -2.01 2.67 -14.24
CA SER A 398 -3.38 2.20 -14.44
C SER A 398 -3.90 2.67 -15.80
N LEU A 399 -4.74 1.86 -16.45
CA LEU A 399 -5.30 2.22 -17.74
C LEU A 399 -6.17 3.49 -17.68
N GLU A 400 -6.76 3.79 -16.54
CA GLU A 400 -7.47 5.04 -16.28
C GLU A 400 -6.54 6.26 -16.33
N THR A 401 -5.37 6.18 -15.68
CA THR A 401 -4.35 7.24 -15.70
C THR A 401 -3.72 7.36 -17.07
N TRP A 402 -3.41 6.24 -17.72
CA TRP A 402 -2.86 6.22 -19.07
C TRP A 402 -3.81 6.88 -20.07
N HIS A 403 -5.07 6.49 -20.07
CA HIS A 403 -6.11 7.10 -20.90
C HIS A 403 -6.30 8.60 -20.63
N ALA A 404 -6.18 9.03 -19.37
CA ALA A 404 -6.22 10.46 -19.05
C ALA A 404 -5.03 11.24 -19.64
N CYS A 405 -3.86 10.61 -19.77
CA CYS A 405 -2.71 11.19 -20.48
C CYS A 405 -2.95 11.27 -21.99
N GLU A 406 -3.47 10.22 -22.62
CA GLU A 406 -3.81 10.21 -24.05
C GLU A 406 -4.84 11.30 -24.41
N GLN A 407 -5.79 11.56 -23.51
CA GLN A 407 -6.76 12.64 -23.68
C GLN A 407 -6.21 14.04 -23.34
N GLY A 408 -4.94 14.16 -22.98
CA GLY A 408 -4.32 15.43 -22.59
C GLY A 408 -4.83 16.03 -21.27
N ARG A 409 -5.62 15.26 -20.49
CA ARG A 409 -6.07 15.67 -19.15
C ARG A 409 -4.93 15.63 -18.14
N TYR A 410 -4.02 14.67 -18.27
CA TYR A 410 -2.81 14.54 -17.48
C TYR A 410 -1.59 14.78 -18.36
N GLN A 411 -0.52 15.29 -17.77
CA GLN A 411 0.79 15.42 -18.40
C GLN A 411 1.56 14.12 -18.22
N ARG A 412 2.16 13.58 -19.31
CA ARG A 412 3.04 12.42 -19.22
C ARG A 412 4.49 12.87 -19.20
N LEU A 413 5.26 12.36 -18.25
CA LEU A 413 6.70 12.59 -18.05
C LEU A 413 7.40 11.24 -18.18
N ASP A 414 8.19 11.06 -19.24
CA ASP A 414 8.78 9.76 -19.57
C ASP A 414 10.21 9.62 -19.05
N MET A 415 10.49 8.49 -18.38
CA MET A 415 11.80 8.06 -17.88
C MET A 415 12.13 6.63 -18.36
N PRO A 416 12.41 6.42 -19.64
CA PRO A 416 12.60 5.07 -20.18
C PRO A 416 13.91 4.41 -19.75
N GLU A 417 14.95 5.17 -19.42
CA GLU A 417 16.28 4.66 -19.10
C GLU A 417 16.40 4.24 -17.65
N ARG A 418 17.11 3.15 -17.39
CA ARG A 418 17.50 2.73 -16.04
C ARG A 418 18.73 3.46 -15.56
N VAL A 419 18.79 3.78 -14.26
CA VAL A 419 20.01 4.32 -13.66
C VAL A 419 21.09 3.23 -13.63
N GLY A 420 22.33 3.55 -14.04
CA GLY A 420 23.47 2.64 -13.99
C GLY A 420 23.61 1.68 -15.18
N ASN A 421 23.00 1.99 -16.32
CA ASN A 421 23.10 1.20 -17.57
C ASN A 421 22.72 -0.29 -17.46
N GLY A 422 21.98 -0.70 -16.42
CA GLY A 422 21.49 -2.07 -16.28
C GLY A 422 20.49 -2.42 -17.39
N ALA A 423 20.79 -3.46 -18.17
CA ALA A 423 19.86 -3.99 -19.16
C ALA A 423 18.59 -4.54 -18.48
N PRO A 424 17.41 -4.40 -19.10
CA PRO A 424 16.20 -5.06 -18.61
C PRO A 424 16.38 -6.58 -18.62
N ALA A 425 15.74 -7.28 -17.67
CA ALA A 425 15.80 -8.73 -17.62
C ALA A 425 15.22 -9.34 -18.91
N THR A 426 15.94 -10.28 -19.50
CA THR A 426 15.45 -11.00 -20.69
C THR A 426 14.31 -11.92 -20.30
N LEU A 427 13.14 -11.78 -20.93
CA LEU A 427 11.99 -12.63 -20.70
C LEU A 427 12.13 -13.96 -21.47
N ARG A 428 11.98 -15.07 -20.75
CA ARG A 428 11.89 -16.43 -21.30
C ARG A 428 10.53 -17.05 -20.99
N LEU A 429 9.79 -17.42 -22.03
CA LEU A 429 8.55 -18.16 -21.89
C LEU A 429 8.85 -19.66 -21.94
N VAL A 430 8.26 -20.40 -21.02
CA VAL A 430 8.34 -21.87 -20.98
C VAL A 430 6.96 -22.42 -21.28
N ASP A 431 6.84 -23.14 -22.38
CA ASP A 431 5.59 -23.80 -22.78
C ASP A 431 5.37 -25.07 -21.95
N MET A 432 4.46 -24.96 -20.98
CA MET A 432 4.14 -26.06 -20.07
C MET A 432 3.31 -27.18 -20.73
N ARG A 433 2.80 -26.99 -21.95
CA ARG A 433 2.15 -28.07 -22.73
C ARG A 433 3.14 -29.14 -23.15
N LEU A 434 4.42 -28.76 -23.29
CA LEU A 434 5.52 -29.68 -23.65
C LEU A 434 6.12 -30.38 -22.43
N ALA A 435 5.80 -29.94 -21.22
CA ALA A 435 6.28 -30.56 -19.98
C ALA A 435 5.45 -31.81 -19.64
N PRO A 436 6.02 -32.80 -18.93
CA PRO A 436 5.29 -33.99 -18.47
C PRO A 436 4.05 -33.56 -17.65
N LYS A 437 2.96 -34.30 -17.83
CA LYS A 437 1.71 -34.01 -17.08
C LYS A 437 1.98 -34.04 -15.57
N LYS A 438 1.42 -33.08 -14.84
CA LYS A 438 1.59 -32.88 -13.39
C LYS A 438 2.94 -32.28 -12.94
N THR A 439 3.86 -31.98 -13.83
CA THR A 439 5.13 -31.31 -13.49
C THR A 439 4.84 -29.86 -13.11
N LEU A 440 5.38 -29.42 -11.97
CA LEU A 440 5.25 -28.03 -11.52
C LEU A 440 6.36 -27.14 -12.07
N PHE A 441 7.56 -27.69 -12.19
CA PHE A 441 8.74 -26.97 -12.69
C PHE A 441 9.25 -27.63 -13.98
N ALA A 442 9.43 -26.83 -15.01
CA ALA A 442 10.11 -27.28 -16.21
C ALA A 442 11.59 -27.61 -15.92
N ALA A 443 12.10 -28.70 -16.52
CA ALA A 443 13.49 -29.08 -16.32
C ALA A 443 14.49 -27.97 -16.70
N THR A 444 14.19 -27.20 -17.73
CA THR A 444 14.97 -26.03 -18.14
C THR A 444 15.03 -24.93 -17.08
N LEU A 445 13.94 -24.69 -16.33
CA LEU A 445 13.94 -23.74 -15.23
C LEU A 445 14.78 -24.26 -14.05
N LEU A 446 14.65 -25.55 -13.70
CA LEU A 446 15.46 -26.15 -12.64
C LEU A 446 16.97 -26.07 -12.96
N ALA A 447 17.36 -26.38 -14.21
CA ALA A 447 18.72 -26.21 -14.66
C ALA A 447 19.23 -24.76 -14.57
N ALA A 448 18.39 -23.80 -14.94
CA ALA A 448 18.71 -22.38 -14.82
C ALA A 448 18.90 -21.94 -13.36
N ILE A 449 18.12 -22.46 -12.41
CA ILE A 449 18.27 -22.19 -10.97
C ILE A 449 19.61 -22.80 -10.46
N GLN A 450 19.91 -24.03 -10.83
CA GLN A 450 21.17 -24.69 -10.46
C GLN A 450 22.38 -23.90 -10.97
N GLU A 451 22.31 -23.41 -12.20
CA GLU A 451 23.35 -22.56 -12.79
C GLU A 451 23.57 -21.26 -11.99
N ARG A 452 22.47 -20.63 -11.50
CA ARG A 452 22.56 -19.42 -10.67
C ARG A 452 23.22 -19.71 -9.32
N ILE A 453 22.84 -20.80 -8.67
CA ILE A 453 23.45 -21.21 -7.40
C ILE A 453 24.96 -21.48 -7.60
N ALA A 454 25.33 -22.17 -8.67
CA ALA A 454 26.74 -22.46 -9.01
C ALA A 454 27.59 -21.18 -9.25
N ARG A 455 26.93 -20.04 -9.58
CA ARG A 455 27.59 -18.74 -9.72
C ARG A 455 27.53 -17.88 -8.43
N GLY A 456 26.91 -18.38 -7.36
CA GLY A 456 26.67 -17.61 -6.14
C GLY A 456 25.61 -16.50 -6.32
N GLU A 457 24.74 -16.63 -7.33
CA GLU A 457 23.64 -15.73 -7.62
C GLU A 457 22.34 -16.24 -6.99
N GLN A 458 21.37 -15.35 -6.80
CA GLN A 458 20.10 -15.67 -6.17
C GLN A 458 18.95 -15.78 -7.18
N SER A 459 17.97 -16.61 -6.85
CA SER A 459 16.75 -16.81 -7.64
C SER A 459 15.50 -16.46 -6.84
N LEU A 460 14.53 -15.81 -7.49
CA LEU A 460 13.23 -15.46 -6.95
C LEU A 460 12.13 -16.25 -7.66
N ILE A 461 11.41 -17.10 -6.92
CA ILE A 461 10.32 -17.91 -7.46
C ILE A 461 9.01 -17.41 -6.84
N PHE A 462 8.07 -16.97 -7.67
CA PHE A 462 6.82 -16.50 -7.13
C PHE A 462 5.57 -17.12 -7.79
N LEU A 463 4.55 -17.28 -6.97
CA LEU A 463 3.22 -17.66 -7.40
C LEU A 463 2.36 -16.42 -7.62
N ASN A 464 1.71 -16.35 -8.76
CA ASN A 464 0.80 -15.23 -9.06
C ASN A 464 -0.46 -15.22 -8.17
N ARG A 465 -0.77 -16.30 -7.47
CA ARG A 465 -2.02 -16.44 -6.74
C ARG A 465 -1.87 -16.16 -5.24
N ARG A 466 -2.59 -15.17 -4.72
CA ARG A 466 -2.84 -15.06 -3.28
C ARG A 466 -3.72 -16.23 -2.85
N GLY A 467 -3.24 -17.04 -1.89
CA GLY A 467 -4.08 -17.93 -1.13
C GLY A 467 -4.57 -19.20 -1.85
N TYR A 468 -3.65 -20.00 -2.39
CA TYR A 468 -3.95 -21.42 -2.53
C TYR A 468 -3.38 -22.16 -1.32
N ALA A 469 -4.06 -21.97 -0.23
CA ALA A 469 -3.77 -22.68 0.98
C ALA A 469 -4.22 -24.14 0.82
N PRO A 470 -3.48 -25.12 1.33
CA PRO A 470 -3.82 -26.53 1.17
C PRO A 470 -5.17 -26.82 1.82
N VAL A 471 -6.12 -27.30 1.04
CA VAL A 471 -7.41 -27.83 1.47
C VAL A 471 -7.23 -29.31 1.71
N LEU A 472 -7.72 -29.84 2.83
CA LEU A 472 -7.74 -31.29 3.00
C LEU A 472 -8.87 -31.91 2.18
N ALA A 473 -8.57 -33.00 1.50
CA ALA A 473 -9.54 -33.79 0.78
C ALA A 473 -9.36 -35.26 1.07
N CYS A 474 -10.45 -35.99 0.99
CA CYS A 474 -10.44 -37.45 1.12
C CYS A 474 -10.06 -38.10 -0.19
N GLY A 475 -9.21 -39.13 -0.14
CA GLY A 475 -8.84 -39.92 -1.32
C GLY A 475 -9.95 -40.90 -1.78
N ALA A 476 -10.93 -41.21 -0.92
CA ALA A 476 -11.99 -42.20 -1.20
C ALA A 476 -13.35 -41.57 -1.53
N CYS A 477 -13.62 -40.35 -1.12
CA CYS A 477 -14.88 -39.64 -1.42
C CYS A 477 -14.60 -38.19 -1.80
N GLU A 478 -15.63 -37.43 -2.16
CA GLU A 478 -15.46 -36.03 -2.58
C GLU A 478 -15.31 -35.01 -1.43
N TRP A 479 -15.21 -35.51 -0.19
CA TRP A 479 -15.06 -34.64 0.97
C TRP A 479 -13.84 -33.71 0.84
N LYS A 480 -14.09 -32.45 1.15
CA LYS A 480 -13.06 -31.42 1.29
C LYS A 480 -13.31 -30.65 2.59
N SER A 481 -12.26 -30.01 3.13
CA SER A 481 -12.34 -29.26 4.39
C SER A 481 -13.18 -27.96 4.23
N ASN A 482 -14.48 -28.10 3.92
CA ASN A 482 -15.42 -27.00 3.81
C ASN A 482 -15.55 -26.25 5.14
N CYS A 483 -15.68 -24.93 5.09
CA CYS A 483 -16.05 -24.16 6.27
C CYS A 483 -17.55 -24.31 6.57
N PRO A 484 -17.96 -24.62 7.80
CA PRO A 484 -19.38 -24.74 8.14
C PRO A 484 -20.13 -23.40 8.02
N HIS A 485 -19.41 -22.28 8.14
CA HIS A 485 -19.99 -20.93 8.17
C HIS A 485 -19.80 -20.12 6.89
N CYS A 486 -18.98 -20.60 5.95
CA CYS A 486 -18.65 -19.89 4.72
C CYS A 486 -18.72 -20.80 3.51
N SER A 487 -19.05 -20.24 2.35
CA SER A 487 -18.90 -20.93 1.05
C SER A 487 -17.44 -20.93 0.60
N ALA A 488 -16.55 -21.36 1.49
CA ALA A 488 -15.11 -21.41 1.27
C ALA A 488 -14.52 -22.62 2.01
N TYR A 489 -13.35 -23.02 1.61
CA TYR A 489 -12.62 -24.10 2.27
C TYR A 489 -11.82 -23.59 3.46
N ARG A 490 -11.69 -24.43 4.50
CA ARG A 490 -10.70 -24.22 5.57
C ARG A 490 -9.36 -24.68 5.10
N VAL A 491 -8.38 -23.88 5.44
CA VAL A 491 -6.98 -24.06 5.09
C VAL A 491 -6.29 -24.91 6.14
N PHE A 492 -5.49 -25.87 5.69
CA PHE A 492 -4.63 -26.66 6.55
C PHE A 492 -3.34 -25.89 6.87
N HIS A 493 -3.13 -25.61 8.15
CA HIS A 493 -1.89 -25.04 8.68
C HIS A 493 -1.05 -26.17 9.28
N LYS A 494 0.09 -26.47 8.62
CA LYS A 494 0.94 -27.63 8.96
C LYS A 494 1.64 -27.44 10.32
N ILE A 495 2.06 -26.22 10.64
CA ILE A 495 2.83 -25.88 11.85
C ILE A 495 2.06 -26.25 13.13
N ASP A 496 0.78 -25.91 13.22
CA ASP A 496 -0.07 -26.16 14.38
C ASP A 496 -1.13 -27.25 14.14
N ARG A 497 -1.11 -27.89 12.95
CA ARG A 497 -2.04 -28.94 12.51
C ARG A 497 -3.50 -28.55 12.69
N THR A 498 -3.85 -27.33 12.29
CA THR A 498 -5.22 -26.80 12.34
C THR A 498 -5.80 -26.55 10.96
N LEU A 499 -7.14 -26.58 10.88
CA LEU A 499 -7.93 -26.14 9.74
C LEU A 499 -8.51 -24.76 10.06
N ARG A 500 -8.11 -23.70 9.34
CA ARG A 500 -8.58 -22.34 9.59
C ARG A 500 -9.33 -21.79 8.39
N CYS A 501 -10.46 -21.16 8.64
CA CYS A 501 -11.15 -20.36 7.64
C CYS A 501 -10.64 -18.92 7.66
N HIS A 502 -10.02 -18.46 6.57
CA HIS A 502 -9.49 -17.08 6.48
C HIS A 502 -10.57 -16.01 6.32
N HIS A 503 -11.84 -16.40 6.14
CA HIS A 503 -12.97 -15.48 6.00
C HIS A 503 -13.70 -15.20 7.31
N CYS A 504 -13.95 -16.23 8.11
CA CYS A 504 -14.67 -16.07 9.39
C CYS A 504 -13.80 -16.35 10.63
N GLY A 505 -12.55 -16.79 10.44
CA GLY A 505 -11.61 -17.08 11.54
C GLY A 505 -11.85 -18.42 12.25
N THR A 506 -12.89 -19.20 11.89
CA THR A 506 -13.14 -20.53 12.50
C THR A 506 -11.91 -21.41 12.35
N THR A 507 -11.49 -22.00 13.47
CA THR A 507 -10.31 -22.86 13.55
C THR A 507 -10.69 -24.17 14.22
N ASP A 508 -10.38 -25.29 13.54
CA ASP A 508 -10.64 -26.64 14.02
C ASP A 508 -9.37 -27.49 13.95
N ARG A 509 -9.33 -28.57 14.72
CA ARG A 509 -8.28 -29.59 14.59
C ARG A 509 -8.48 -30.39 13.30
N VAL A 510 -7.37 -30.87 12.76
CA VAL A 510 -7.42 -31.79 11.62
C VAL A 510 -8.11 -33.10 12.05
N PRO A 511 -9.14 -33.54 11.33
CA PRO A 511 -9.80 -34.82 11.67
C PRO A 511 -8.84 -36.00 11.43
N ARG A 512 -8.94 -37.04 12.25
CA ARG A 512 -8.11 -38.24 12.12
C ARG A 512 -8.53 -39.13 10.97
N ALA A 513 -9.80 -39.05 10.59
CA ALA A 513 -10.41 -39.75 9.48
C ALA A 513 -11.44 -38.84 8.79
N CYS A 514 -11.79 -39.16 7.55
CA CYS A 514 -12.80 -38.41 6.80
C CYS A 514 -14.13 -38.36 7.56
N PRO A 515 -14.67 -37.19 7.83
CA PRO A 515 -15.95 -37.06 8.54
C PRO A 515 -17.15 -37.68 7.80
N GLU A 516 -17.04 -37.85 6.48
CA GLU A 516 -18.14 -38.40 5.67
C GLU A 516 -18.04 -39.91 5.47
N CYS A 517 -16.86 -40.44 5.18
CA CYS A 517 -16.74 -41.89 4.84
C CYS A 517 -15.81 -42.68 5.78
N GLY A 518 -15.22 -42.04 6.81
CA GLY A 518 -14.34 -42.72 7.75
C GLY A 518 -12.93 -43.06 7.22
N ASN A 519 -12.62 -42.81 5.94
CA ASN A 519 -11.30 -43.08 5.37
C ASN A 519 -10.20 -42.30 6.06
N ILE A 520 -9.09 -42.96 6.38
CA ILE A 520 -7.93 -42.33 7.02
C ILE A 520 -7.04 -41.55 6.03
N ASP A 521 -7.18 -41.83 4.71
CA ASP A 521 -6.42 -41.15 3.67
C ASP A 521 -7.01 -39.76 3.39
N ILE A 522 -6.67 -38.79 4.24
CA ILE A 522 -6.97 -37.39 4.08
C ILE A 522 -5.68 -36.65 3.76
N ALA A 523 -5.57 -36.14 2.53
CA ALA A 523 -4.39 -35.47 2.05
C ALA A 523 -4.64 -33.98 1.73
N PRO A 524 -3.61 -33.11 1.89
CA PRO A 524 -3.71 -31.72 1.45
C PRO A 524 -3.68 -31.66 -0.08
N ILE A 525 -4.75 -31.14 -0.67
CA ILE A 525 -4.78 -30.79 -2.08
C ILE A 525 -4.62 -29.28 -2.25
N GLY A 526 -3.78 -28.87 -3.17
CA GLY A 526 -3.50 -27.46 -3.47
C GLY A 526 -2.02 -27.22 -3.66
N ARG A 527 -1.73 -26.05 -4.26
CA ARG A 527 -0.35 -25.61 -4.55
C ARG A 527 -0.09 -24.31 -3.81
N GLY A 528 0.16 -24.37 -2.51
CA GLY A 528 0.61 -23.22 -1.71
C GLY A 528 2.10 -22.97 -1.87
N THR A 529 2.58 -21.85 -1.35
CA THR A 529 4.01 -21.51 -1.30
C THR A 529 4.84 -22.56 -0.56
N GLU A 530 4.29 -23.15 0.48
CA GLU A 530 4.89 -24.25 1.25
C GLU A 530 5.11 -25.48 0.38
N LYS A 531 4.07 -25.92 -0.35
CA LYS A 531 4.20 -27.06 -1.28
C LYS A 531 5.11 -26.74 -2.45
N LEU A 532 5.16 -25.49 -2.92
CA LEU A 532 6.09 -25.03 -3.93
C LEU A 532 7.53 -25.13 -3.43
N GLU A 533 7.78 -24.69 -2.20
CA GLU A 533 9.08 -24.79 -1.52
C GLU A 533 9.52 -26.26 -1.37
N GLU A 534 8.65 -27.13 -0.86
CA GLU A 534 8.90 -28.56 -0.70
C GLU A 534 9.23 -29.26 -2.04
N GLN A 535 8.40 -29.02 -3.06
CA GLN A 535 8.61 -29.61 -4.38
C GLN A 535 9.87 -29.08 -5.08
N LEU A 536 10.19 -27.79 -4.89
CA LEU A 536 11.40 -27.20 -5.42
C LEU A 536 12.64 -27.78 -4.71
N ALA A 537 12.59 -27.89 -3.39
CA ALA A 537 13.64 -28.51 -2.59
C ALA A 537 13.90 -29.98 -3.01
N GLN A 538 12.82 -30.75 -3.17
CA GLN A 538 12.90 -32.12 -3.65
C GLN A 538 13.49 -32.22 -5.07
N ALA A 539 13.02 -31.34 -5.98
CA ALA A 539 13.50 -31.37 -7.37
C ALA A 539 14.95 -30.94 -7.53
N LEU A 540 15.48 -30.13 -6.61
CA LEU A 540 16.85 -29.64 -6.61
C LEU A 540 17.77 -30.40 -5.65
N GLY A 541 17.27 -31.35 -4.87
CA GLY A 541 18.07 -32.08 -3.86
C GLY A 541 18.50 -31.18 -2.70
N ILE A 542 17.68 -30.18 -2.31
CA ILE A 542 17.97 -29.29 -1.20
C ILE A 542 17.26 -29.76 0.06
N TYR A 543 18.00 -29.86 1.16
CA TYR A 543 17.43 -30.24 2.46
C TYR A 543 16.70 -29.04 3.09
N LEU A 544 15.42 -29.22 3.41
CA LEU A 544 14.68 -28.27 4.25
C LEU A 544 14.82 -28.70 5.71
N PRO A 545 15.37 -27.87 6.60
CA PRO A 545 15.38 -28.20 8.02
C PRO A 545 13.91 -28.34 8.49
N SER A 546 13.55 -29.55 8.90
CA SER A 546 12.28 -29.82 9.57
C SER A 546 12.24 -28.92 10.80
N GLY A 547 11.29 -27.95 10.82
CA GLY A 547 11.21 -26.94 11.89
C GLY A 547 10.99 -27.57 13.25
N GLU A 548 12.06 -27.80 13.97
CA GLU A 548 12.03 -27.90 15.41
C GLU A 548 11.80 -26.48 15.97
N VAL A 549 10.55 -26.24 16.33
CA VAL A 549 10.21 -25.11 17.16
C VAL A 549 10.77 -25.42 18.55
N THR A 550 11.94 -24.89 18.88
CA THR A 550 12.37 -24.74 20.26
C THR A 550 11.39 -23.76 20.91
N GLY A 551 10.30 -24.31 21.42
CA GLY A 551 9.37 -23.58 22.26
C GLY A 551 10.05 -23.37 23.61
N ASP A 552 10.59 -22.18 23.81
CA ASP A 552 10.92 -21.68 25.12
C ASP A 552 9.61 -21.62 25.94
N ARG A 553 9.46 -22.61 26.81
CA ARG A 553 8.44 -22.64 27.85
C ARG A 553 8.82 -21.56 28.88
N MET A 554 8.28 -20.38 28.71
CA MET A 554 8.14 -19.44 29.82
C MET A 554 7.14 -20.01 30.80
N THR A 555 7.63 -20.66 31.79
CA THR A 555 6.89 -21.01 33.01
C THR A 555 6.58 -19.73 33.76
N GLY A 556 5.32 -19.29 33.65
CA GLY A 556 4.78 -18.25 34.55
C GLY A 556 4.53 -18.86 35.94
N ASP A 557 5.27 -18.39 36.89
CA ASP A 557 5.04 -18.60 38.33
C ASP A 557 3.61 -18.16 38.70
N ARG A 558 2.88 -19.08 39.29
CA ARG A 558 1.72 -18.76 40.11
C ARG A 558 1.85 -19.50 41.45
N MET A 559 2.30 -18.76 42.45
CA MET A 559 2.26 -19.12 43.85
C MET A 559 0.82 -19.39 44.31
N THR A 560 0.56 -20.56 44.88
CA THR A 560 -0.32 -20.71 46.05
C THR A 560 0.10 -21.97 46.77
N GLY A 561 0.29 -21.81 48.07
CA GLY A 561 0.79 -22.81 48.99
C GLY A 561 -0.25 -23.89 49.35
N GLY A 562 0.23 -24.94 49.98
CA GLY A 562 -0.57 -26.01 50.61
C GLY A 562 0.29 -27.22 50.89
N GLU A 563 0.51 -27.42 52.17
CA GLU A 563 1.37 -28.39 52.83
C GLU A 563 1.02 -29.88 52.68
N ALA A 564 2.07 -30.69 52.98
CA ALA A 564 2.12 -31.98 53.71
C ALA A 564 1.89 -33.30 52.93
N SER A 565 2.74 -34.18 52.90
CA SER A 565 3.36 -35.11 53.75
C SER A 565 3.89 -36.37 53.01
N ALA A 566 4.96 -36.88 53.57
CA ALA A 566 5.76 -38.05 53.27
C ALA A 566 4.98 -39.36 53.04
N ASP A 567 5.48 -40.29 52.24
CA ASP A 567 6.24 -41.47 52.75
C ASP A 567 6.62 -42.46 51.65
N SER A 568 7.87 -42.88 51.66
CA SER A 568 8.49 -44.19 51.48
C SER A 568 7.91 -45.12 50.37
N THR A 569 8.66 -45.80 49.53
CA THR A 569 9.74 -46.76 49.71
C THR A 569 10.13 -47.39 48.37
N LEU A 570 11.41 -47.66 48.31
CA LEU A 570 12.19 -48.48 47.40
C LEU A 570 11.53 -49.80 46.99
N THR A 571 11.68 -50.24 45.76
CA THR A 571 12.33 -51.56 45.47
C THR A 571 12.85 -51.67 44.07
N SER A 572 14.11 -51.92 43.92
CA SER A 572 14.83 -52.45 42.82
C SER A 572 14.52 -53.97 42.65
N SER A 573 14.43 -54.45 41.44
CA SER A 573 14.74 -55.86 41.18
C SER A 573 15.30 -56.02 39.76
N THR A 574 16.41 -56.53 39.73
CA THR A 574 17.36 -57.01 38.74
C THR A 574 16.93 -58.26 38.00
N LEU A 575 17.43 -58.39 36.78
CA LEU A 575 17.87 -59.60 36.03
C LEU A 575 16.82 -60.64 35.60
N THR A 576 16.78 -60.92 34.30
CA THR A 576 17.54 -62.09 33.78
C THR A 576 17.45 -62.17 32.23
N SER A 577 18.58 -62.43 31.67
CA SER A 577 18.84 -62.88 30.29
C SER A 577 18.33 -64.33 30.06
N SER A 578 17.73 -64.60 28.93
CA SER A 578 17.72 -65.95 28.41
C SER A 578 17.79 -65.91 26.86
N SER A 579 18.78 -66.56 26.41
CA SER A 579 19.15 -66.87 25.01
C SER A 579 18.27 -67.90 24.34
N LEU A 580 18.39 -67.97 23.00
CA LEU A 580 18.06 -69.02 22.02
C LEU A 580 16.80 -68.67 21.20
N THR A 581 16.78 -68.71 19.90
CA THR A 581 17.45 -69.55 18.88
C THR A 581 17.30 -68.90 17.52
N SER A 582 18.29 -69.08 16.67
CA SER A 582 18.35 -68.78 15.25
C SER A 582 17.29 -69.49 14.43
N SER A 583 16.55 -68.72 13.61
CA SER A 583 15.95 -69.25 12.40
C SER A 583 16.23 -68.26 11.26
N SER A 584 16.98 -68.78 10.30
CA SER A 584 17.36 -68.18 9.04
C SER A 584 16.15 -67.74 8.25
N LEU A 585 15.99 -66.45 7.97
CA LEU A 585 15.19 -65.91 6.87
C LEU A 585 16.11 -65.08 5.99
N THR A 586 16.16 -65.47 4.76
CA THR A 586 16.81 -64.88 3.63
C THR A 586 16.69 -63.38 3.57
N SER A 587 17.86 -62.73 3.68
CA SER A 587 18.03 -61.27 3.44
C SER A 587 17.88 -60.98 1.94
N SER A 588 16.74 -60.38 1.60
CA SER A 588 16.69 -59.55 0.38
C SER A 588 17.55 -58.32 0.60
N PRO A 589 18.37 -57.90 -0.34
CA PRO A 589 19.17 -56.70 -0.17
C PRO A 589 18.24 -55.47 -0.16
N LEU A 590 18.15 -54.79 0.98
CA LEU A 590 17.72 -53.40 1.04
C LEU A 590 18.56 -52.62 0.05
N SER A 591 17.94 -52.20 -1.06
CA SER A 591 18.52 -51.24 -1.98
C SER A 591 19.00 -50.03 -1.17
N SER A 592 20.30 -49.88 -1.08
CA SER A 592 20.92 -48.66 -0.61
C SER A 592 20.44 -47.53 -1.52
N SER A 593 19.42 -46.79 -1.09
CA SER A 593 19.12 -45.51 -1.67
C SER A 593 20.32 -44.60 -1.40
N ASN A 594 21.17 -44.42 -2.38
CA ASN A 594 22.16 -43.35 -2.36
C ASN A 594 21.43 -42.07 -2.02
N PRO A 595 21.88 -41.30 -1.03
CA PRO A 595 21.31 -39.99 -0.77
C PRO A 595 21.42 -39.21 -2.08
N SER A 596 20.28 -38.64 -2.53
CA SER A 596 20.27 -37.77 -3.70
C SER A 596 21.34 -36.69 -3.52
N PRO A 597 22.10 -36.37 -4.55
CA PRO A 597 23.17 -35.39 -4.42
C PRO A 597 22.62 -34.06 -3.91
N VAL A 598 23.17 -33.61 -2.80
CA VAL A 598 22.80 -32.31 -2.21
C VAL A 598 23.34 -31.21 -3.11
N LEU A 599 22.49 -30.25 -3.51
CA LEU A 599 22.91 -29.09 -4.29
C LEU A 599 23.79 -28.19 -3.43
N LEU A 600 25.02 -27.98 -3.86
CA LEU A 600 26.01 -27.20 -3.12
C LEU A 600 26.24 -25.82 -3.77
N ARG A 601 26.58 -24.85 -2.95
CA ARG A 601 27.13 -23.54 -3.34
C ARG A 601 28.58 -23.67 -3.81
N PRO A 602 29.14 -22.61 -4.43
CA PRO A 602 30.56 -22.59 -4.81
C PRO A 602 31.53 -22.81 -3.64
N ASP A 603 31.13 -22.43 -2.42
CA ASP A 603 31.91 -22.61 -1.19
C ASP A 603 31.80 -24.02 -0.57
N GLY A 604 31.05 -24.92 -1.19
CA GLY A 604 30.82 -26.29 -0.71
C GLY A 604 29.73 -26.39 0.36
N THR A 605 29.08 -25.30 0.74
CA THR A 605 27.93 -25.32 1.68
C THR A 605 26.63 -25.70 0.96
N PRO A 606 25.65 -26.32 1.65
CA PRO A 606 24.35 -26.61 1.07
C PRO A 606 23.60 -25.36 0.64
N ALA A 607 22.93 -25.40 -0.51
CA ALA A 607 22.05 -24.33 -0.96
C ALA A 607 20.83 -24.19 -0.05
N VAL A 608 20.37 -22.95 0.15
CA VAL A 608 19.28 -22.59 1.09
C VAL A 608 18.09 -22.02 0.34
N ILE A 609 16.90 -22.58 0.59
CA ILE A 609 15.62 -22.03 0.18
C ILE A 609 14.99 -21.32 1.38
N ALA A 610 14.44 -20.13 1.15
CA ALA A 610 13.63 -19.42 2.13
C ALA A 610 12.26 -19.08 1.55
N ARG A 611 11.23 -19.14 2.42
CA ARG A 611 9.86 -18.76 2.07
C ARG A 611 9.49 -17.43 2.71
N MET A 612 8.91 -16.55 1.90
CA MET A 612 8.39 -15.26 2.37
C MET A 612 6.96 -15.06 1.88
N ASP A 613 6.01 -15.21 2.78
CA ASP A 613 4.58 -15.01 2.55
C ASP A 613 3.90 -14.36 3.75
N ALA A 614 2.58 -14.15 3.68
CA ALA A 614 1.82 -13.51 4.74
C ALA A 614 1.82 -14.30 6.06
N ASP A 615 2.05 -15.62 6.02
CA ASP A 615 2.06 -16.47 7.21
C ASP A 615 3.43 -16.43 7.91
N THR A 616 4.53 -16.43 7.15
CA THR A 616 5.90 -16.35 7.69
C THR A 616 6.27 -14.96 8.20
N THR A 617 5.57 -13.92 7.74
CA THR A 617 5.85 -12.51 8.09
C THR A 617 4.90 -11.92 9.15
N ARG A 618 4.06 -12.73 9.80
CA ARG A 618 3.08 -12.24 10.80
C ARG A 618 3.70 -11.73 12.09
N LEU A 619 4.80 -12.28 12.51
CA LEU A 619 5.47 -11.86 13.73
C LEU A 619 6.22 -10.54 13.50
N LYS A 620 6.15 -9.65 14.47
CA LYS A 620 6.85 -8.36 14.39
C LYS A 620 8.35 -8.57 14.29
N GLY A 621 8.98 -8.01 13.26
CA GLY A 621 10.42 -8.14 13.02
C GLY A 621 10.84 -9.35 12.17
N SER A 622 9.93 -10.31 11.88
CA SER A 622 10.28 -11.48 11.08
C SER A 622 10.54 -11.13 9.61
N LEU A 623 9.83 -10.15 9.07
CA LEU A 623 10.06 -9.66 7.70
C LEU A 623 11.44 -9.03 7.57
N GLU A 624 11.82 -8.15 8.48
CA GLU A 624 13.12 -7.48 8.49
C GLU A 624 14.27 -8.49 8.62
N GLN A 625 14.09 -9.50 9.46
CA GLN A 625 15.08 -10.56 9.65
C GLN A 625 15.24 -11.40 8.38
N GLN A 626 14.14 -11.84 7.75
CA GLN A 626 14.18 -12.59 6.49
C GLN A 626 14.82 -11.78 5.36
N LEU A 627 14.48 -10.49 5.25
CA LEU A 627 15.10 -9.60 4.28
C LEU A 627 16.60 -9.44 4.51
N ALA A 628 17.06 -9.33 5.75
CA ALA A 628 18.46 -9.27 6.10
C ALA A 628 19.21 -10.55 5.67
N GLN A 629 18.61 -11.73 5.84
CA GLN A 629 19.19 -13.01 5.38
C GLN A 629 19.31 -13.08 3.85
N VAL A 630 18.32 -12.56 3.10
CA VAL A 630 18.41 -12.49 1.64
C VAL A 630 19.48 -11.50 1.20
N HIS A 631 19.57 -10.34 1.83
CA HIS A 631 20.56 -9.30 1.50
C HIS A 631 21.99 -9.73 1.83
N SER A 632 22.19 -10.50 2.91
CA SER A 632 23.51 -11.04 3.27
C SER A 632 23.99 -12.19 2.36
N GLY A 633 23.10 -12.74 1.50
CA GLY A 633 23.42 -13.87 0.64
C GLY A 633 23.33 -15.24 1.31
N GLN A 634 22.72 -15.31 2.50
CA GLN A 634 22.45 -16.59 3.20
C GLN A 634 21.39 -17.44 2.51
N VAL A 635 20.55 -16.83 1.68
CA VAL A 635 19.47 -17.47 0.94
C VAL A 635 19.80 -17.48 -0.55
N ASP A 636 19.69 -18.62 -1.22
CA ASP A 636 19.94 -18.78 -2.66
C ASP A 636 18.64 -18.70 -3.46
N ILE A 637 17.57 -19.28 -2.92
CA ILE A 637 16.26 -19.27 -3.56
C ILE A 637 15.23 -18.68 -2.61
N LEU A 638 14.60 -17.60 -3.04
CA LEU A 638 13.49 -16.98 -2.33
C LEU A 638 12.17 -17.41 -2.98
N VAL A 639 11.31 -18.10 -2.24
CA VAL A 639 9.98 -18.51 -2.70
C VAL A 639 8.91 -17.67 -2.02
N GLY A 640 7.93 -17.18 -2.78
CA GLY A 640 6.82 -16.46 -2.14
C GLY A 640 5.71 -16.01 -3.07
N THR A 641 4.92 -15.04 -2.60
CA THR A 641 3.78 -14.46 -3.32
C THR A 641 4.11 -13.08 -3.88
N GLN A 642 3.11 -12.35 -4.35
CA GLN A 642 3.24 -10.98 -4.88
C GLN A 642 3.98 -9.99 -3.94
N MET A 643 4.03 -10.27 -2.63
CA MET A 643 4.73 -9.40 -1.67
C MET A 643 6.22 -9.24 -2.00
N ILE A 644 6.88 -10.31 -2.43
CA ILE A 644 8.32 -10.26 -2.76
C ILE A 644 8.62 -9.57 -4.10
N ALA A 645 7.65 -9.52 -5.00
CA ALA A 645 7.80 -8.80 -6.26
C ALA A 645 7.77 -7.27 -6.07
N LYS A 646 7.30 -6.78 -4.91
CA LYS A 646 7.11 -5.35 -4.62
C LYS A 646 8.14 -4.81 -3.63
N GLY A 647 8.69 -3.65 -3.90
CA GLY A 647 9.34 -2.74 -2.95
C GLY A 647 10.73 -3.08 -2.43
N HIS A 648 11.23 -4.31 -2.57
CA HIS A 648 12.52 -4.69 -2.02
C HIS A 648 13.65 -4.58 -3.05
N ASP A 649 14.85 -4.17 -2.61
CA ASP A 649 16.02 -3.98 -3.45
C ASP A 649 16.98 -5.17 -3.30
N PHE A 650 16.74 -6.23 -4.08
CA PHE A 650 17.60 -7.41 -4.08
C PHE A 650 18.72 -7.27 -5.12
N ARG A 651 19.96 -7.14 -4.69
CA ARG A 651 21.10 -6.91 -5.59
C ARG A 651 21.56 -8.16 -6.31
N ARG A 652 21.53 -9.32 -5.65
CA ARG A 652 22.06 -10.60 -6.16
C ARG A 652 21.07 -11.44 -6.95
N ILE A 653 19.80 -11.03 -7.05
CA ILE A 653 18.79 -11.77 -7.81
C ILE A 653 19.00 -11.52 -9.30
N THR A 654 19.39 -12.58 -10.03
CA THR A 654 19.58 -12.57 -11.48
C THR A 654 18.53 -13.40 -12.21
N LEU A 655 17.81 -14.29 -11.51
CA LEU A 655 16.70 -15.06 -12.05
C LEU A 655 15.42 -14.80 -11.27
N VAL A 656 14.35 -14.48 -11.98
CA VAL A 656 12.98 -14.37 -11.43
C VAL A 656 12.08 -15.33 -12.20
N ALA A 657 11.34 -16.20 -11.52
CA ALA A 657 10.43 -17.13 -12.16
C ALA A 657 8.98 -16.95 -11.68
N ALA A 658 8.05 -16.79 -12.62
CA ALA A 658 6.62 -16.80 -12.40
C ALA A 658 6.05 -18.18 -12.69
N ILE A 659 5.43 -18.79 -11.66
CA ILE A 659 4.84 -20.11 -11.77
C ILE A 659 3.33 -19.98 -11.93
N ASN A 660 2.80 -20.55 -13.02
CA ASN A 660 1.36 -20.62 -13.33
C ASN A 660 0.61 -19.26 -13.29
N PRO A 661 0.96 -18.29 -14.14
CA PRO A 661 0.23 -17.02 -14.24
C PRO A 661 -1.15 -17.17 -14.93
N ASP A 662 -1.42 -18.29 -15.57
CA ASP A 662 -2.57 -18.51 -16.48
C ASP A 662 -3.93 -18.30 -15.82
N SER A 663 -4.04 -18.55 -14.53
CA SER A 663 -5.28 -18.32 -13.78
C SER A 663 -5.75 -16.85 -13.79
N ALA A 664 -4.83 -15.92 -14.02
CA ALA A 664 -5.15 -14.51 -14.16
C ALA A 664 -5.59 -14.15 -15.60
N LEU A 665 -5.09 -14.85 -16.62
CA LEU A 665 -5.49 -14.61 -18.03
C LEU A 665 -6.97 -14.93 -18.25
N TYR A 666 -7.48 -15.97 -17.58
CA TYR A 666 -8.86 -16.48 -17.72
C TYR A 666 -9.75 -16.09 -16.55
N SER A 667 -9.41 -15.02 -15.85
CA SER A 667 -10.28 -14.45 -14.81
C SER A 667 -11.47 -13.73 -15.46
N SER A 668 -12.64 -13.81 -14.83
CA SER A 668 -13.79 -12.98 -15.19
C SER A 668 -13.61 -11.50 -14.87
N ASP A 669 -12.59 -11.14 -14.10
CA ASP A 669 -12.25 -9.75 -13.80
C ASP A 669 -11.51 -9.12 -14.98
N PHE A 670 -12.11 -8.16 -15.66
CA PHE A 670 -11.55 -7.46 -16.82
C PHE A 670 -10.22 -6.72 -16.54
N ARG A 671 -9.91 -6.47 -15.24
CA ARG A 671 -8.63 -5.88 -14.81
C ARG A 671 -7.53 -6.91 -14.59
N ALA A 672 -7.83 -8.19 -14.71
CA ALA A 672 -6.85 -9.25 -14.40
C ALA A 672 -5.65 -9.26 -15.35
N PRO A 673 -5.79 -9.03 -16.68
CA PRO A 673 -4.64 -8.90 -17.59
C PRO A 673 -3.74 -7.72 -17.24
N GLU A 674 -4.32 -6.55 -16.90
CA GLU A 674 -3.60 -5.36 -16.46
C GLU A 674 -2.78 -5.64 -15.19
N ARG A 675 -3.40 -6.27 -14.19
CA ARG A 675 -2.72 -6.63 -12.95
C ARG A 675 -1.62 -7.67 -13.15
N LEU A 676 -1.86 -8.64 -14.04
CA LEU A 676 -0.86 -9.65 -14.36
C LEU A 676 0.34 -9.02 -15.06
N PHE A 677 0.12 -8.19 -16.09
CA PHE A 677 1.18 -7.49 -16.79
C PHE A 677 2.02 -6.65 -15.81
N SER A 678 1.35 -5.84 -14.98
CA SER A 678 2.00 -5.02 -13.98
C SER A 678 2.85 -5.84 -13.00
N LEU A 679 2.31 -6.95 -12.49
CA LEU A 679 3.03 -7.84 -11.58
C LEU A 679 4.27 -8.45 -12.23
N LEU A 680 4.15 -8.95 -13.47
CA LEU A 680 5.24 -9.57 -14.18
C LEU A 680 6.33 -8.55 -14.53
N MET A 681 5.97 -7.33 -14.94
CA MET A 681 6.92 -6.24 -15.18
C MET A 681 7.65 -5.81 -13.92
N GLN A 682 6.94 -5.70 -12.78
CA GLN A 682 7.56 -5.38 -11.50
C GLN A 682 8.53 -6.49 -11.05
N ALA A 683 8.15 -7.75 -11.22
CA ALA A 683 8.97 -8.89 -10.88
C ALA A 683 10.23 -8.94 -11.78
N ALA A 684 10.09 -8.74 -13.10
CA ALA A 684 11.21 -8.62 -14.03
C ALA A 684 12.20 -7.52 -13.62
N GLY A 685 11.67 -6.41 -13.10
CA GLY A 685 12.46 -5.30 -12.59
C GLY A 685 13.25 -5.59 -11.31
N ARG A 686 13.06 -6.76 -10.67
CA ARG A 686 13.86 -7.20 -9.51
C ARG A 686 15.13 -7.88 -9.90
N ALA A 687 15.19 -8.47 -11.10
CA ALA A 687 16.39 -9.10 -11.63
C ALA A 687 17.36 -8.06 -12.21
N GLY A 688 18.68 -8.29 -12.02
CA GLY A 688 19.74 -7.51 -12.66
C GLY A 688 19.87 -6.09 -12.17
N ARG A 689 19.76 -5.85 -10.87
CA ARG A 689 20.01 -4.53 -10.28
C ARG A 689 21.48 -4.23 -10.04
N ASP A 690 22.28 -5.25 -9.91
CA ASP A 690 23.73 -5.12 -9.87
C ASP A 690 24.27 -5.16 -11.31
N ALA A 691 24.83 -4.04 -11.78
CA ALA A 691 25.40 -3.96 -13.12
C ALA A 691 26.59 -4.89 -13.34
N ALA A 692 27.22 -5.35 -12.25
CA ALA A 692 28.29 -6.34 -12.30
C ALA A 692 27.79 -7.77 -12.63
N LEU A 693 26.49 -8.04 -12.43
CA LEU A 693 25.89 -9.34 -12.69
C LEU A 693 25.16 -9.33 -14.03
N ALA A 694 25.84 -9.74 -15.08
CA ALA A 694 25.27 -9.82 -16.43
C ALA A 694 24.25 -10.98 -16.56
N GLY A 695 23.27 -10.83 -17.47
CA GLY A 695 22.40 -11.94 -17.87
C GLY A 695 21.18 -12.16 -16.98
N ALA A 696 20.61 -11.09 -16.40
CA ALA A 696 19.36 -11.15 -15.67
C ALA A 696 18.21 -11.69 -16.53
N GLN A 697 17.44 -12.62 -15.98
CA GLN A 697 16.37 -13.32 -16.71
C GLN A 697 15.08 -13.35 -15.89
N MET A 698 13.96 -13.24 -16.60
CA MET A 698 12.64 -13.57 -16.07
C MET A 698 12.08 -14.76 -16.82
N TRP A 699 11.71 -15.80 -16.10
CA TRP A 699 11.10 -17.00 -16.64
C TRP A 699 9.61 -17.04 -16.32
N VAL A 700 8.78 -17.31 -17.31
CA VAL A 700 7.32 -17.42 -17.14
C VAL A 700 6.87 -18.78 -17.64
N GLN A 701 6.42 -19.63 -16.74
CA GLN A 701 5.87 -20.95 -17.07
C GLN A 701 4.37 -20.82 -17.34
N THR A 702 3.95 -21.00 -18.59
CA THR A 702 2.56 -20.83 -19.05
C THR A 702 2.15 -21.92 -20.02
N HIS A 703 0.85 -22.22 -20.08
CA HIS A 703 0.24 -23.08 -21.11
C HIS A 703 -0.20 -22.29 -22.33
N HIS A 704 -0.04 -20.96 -22.31
CA HIS A 704 -0.51 -20.04 -23.37
C HIS A 704 0.59 -19.08 -23.81
N PRO A 705 1.76 -19.57 -24.27
CA PRO A 705 2.90 -18.72 -24.61
C PRO A 705 2.60 -17.76 -25.80
N GLU A 706 1.59 -18.04 -26.61
CA GLU A 706 1.17 -17.19 -27.75
C GLU A 706 0.29 -16.01 -27.34
N HIS A 707 -0.13 -15.92 -26.07
CA HIS A 707 -1.02 -14.86 -25.63
C HIS A 707 -0.36 -13.48 -25.81
N PRO A 708 -1.08 -12.46 -26.42
CA PRO A 708 -0.50 -11.16 -26.78
C PRO A 708 0.14 -10.42 -25.60
N LEU A 709 -0.37 -10.60 -24.39
CA LEU A 709 0.21 -10.06 -23.16
C LEU A 709 1.70 -10.43 -23.01
N PHE A 710 2.07 -11.67 -23.30
CA PHE A 710 3.46 -12.13 -23.18
C PHE A 710 4.35 -11.57 -24.29
N ALA A 711 3.82 -11.33 -25.48
CA ALA A 711 4.54 -10.65 -26.55
C ALA A 711 4.91 -9.22 -26.15
N ALA A 712 3.96 -8.45 -25.63
CA ALA A 712 4.18 -7.10 -25.11
C ALA A 712 5.13 -7.10 -23.91
N LEU A 713 5.00 -8.08 -22.99
CA LEU A 713 5.87 -8.24 -21.85
C LEU A 713 7.32 -8.51 -22.28
N LYS A 714 7.52 -9.36 -23.29
CA LYS A 714 8.85 -9.70 -23.84
C LYS A 714 9.53 -8.48 -24.48
N ALA A 715 8.75 -7.63 -25.09
CA ALA A 715 9.22 -6.38 -25.69
C ALA A 715 9.38 -5.24 -24.66
N HIS A 716 9.00 -5.43 -23.41
CA HIS A 716 8.86 -4.38 -22.39
C HIS A 716 7.97 -3.21 -22.86
N ASP A 717 7.01 -3.51 -23.74
CA ASP A 717 6.11 -2.54 -24.38
C ASP A 717 4.82 -2.35 -23.60
N TYR A 718 4.87 -1.53 -22.55
CA TYR A 718 3.66 -1.12 -21.83
C TYR A 718 2.72 -0.28 -22.71
N PRO A 719 3.18 0.71 -23.52
CA PRO A 719 2.31 1.48 -24.39
C PRO A 719 1.49 0.62 -25.36
N GLY A 720 2.11 -0.34 -26.04
CA GLY A 720 1.41 -1.27 -26.94
C GLY A 720 0.39 -2.14 -26.21
N PHE A 721 0.74 -2.67 -25.03
CA PHE A 721 -0.18 -3.40 -24.16
C PHE A 721 -1.38 -2.52 -23.74
N ALA A 722 -1.13 -1.30 -23.29
CA ALA A 722 -2.18 -0.37 -22.84
C ALA A 722 -3.12 0.00 -24.01
N ALA A 723 -2.58 0.29 -25.17
CA ALA A 723 -3.37 0.59 -26.37
C ALA A 723 -4.27 -0.58 -26.80
N GLN A 724 -3.77 -1.83 -26.70
CA GLN A 724 -4.58 -3.01 -26.97
C GLN A 724 -5.70 -3.16 -25.95
N GLN A 725 -5.38 -3.08 -24.66
CA GLN A 725 -6.36 -3.23 -23.59
C GLN A 725 -7.44 -2.13 -23.62
N LEU A 726 -7.07 -0.89 -23.91
CA LEU A 726 -8.04 0.21 -24.07
C LEU A 726 -8.98 0.00 -25.24
N ARG A 727 -8.51 -0.55 -26.37
CA ARG A 727 -9.38 -0.93 -27.50
C ARG A 727 -10.37 -2.02 -27.12
N GLU A 728 -9.92 -3.06 -26.44
CA GLU A 728 -10.78 -4.15 -25.94
C GLU A 728 -11.85 -3.60 -24.98
N ARG A 729 -11.47 -2.71 -24.05
CA ARG A 729 -12.41 -2.08 -23.12
C ARG A 729 -13.38 -1.13 -23.80
N LEU A 730 -12.95 -0.41 -24.82
CA LEU A 730 -13.83 0.44 -25.63
C LEU A 730 -14.90 -0.39 -26.36
N GLN A 731 -14.51 -1.52 -26.95
CA GLN A 731 -15.43 -2.43 -27.64
C GLN A 731 -16.43 -3.06 -26.68
N ALA A 732 -15.99 -3.36 -25.46
CA ALA A 732 -16.82 -3.99 -24.44
C ALA A 732 -17.58 -2.99 -23.54
N GLY A 733 -17.41 -1.66 -23.75
CA GLY A 733 -18.04 -0.63 -22.92
C GLY A 733 -17.54 -0.62 -21.47
N LEU A 734 -16.33 -1.12 -21.19
CA LEU A 734 -15.78 -1.25 -19.84
C LEU A 734 -15.01 0.00 -19.39
N PRO A 735 -14.81 0.24 -18.08
CA PRO A 735 -13.97 1.34 -17.60
C PRO A 735 -12.57 1.35 -18.25
N PRO A 736 -12.04 2.51 -18.63
CA PRO A 736 -12.47 3.88 -18.35
C PRO A 736 -13.54 4.48 -19.26
N MET A 737 -14.14 3.71 -20.19
CA MET A 737 -15.15 4.18 -21.13
C MET A 737 -16.55 4.25 -20.53
N SER A 738 -16.79 3.48 -19.46
CA SER A 738 -17.99 3.57 -18.63
C SER A 738 -17.62 3.79 -17.15
N TYR A 739 -18.63 4.04 -16.33
CA TYR A 739 -18.54 4.25 -14.90
C TYR A 739 -19.44 3.25 -14.19
N GLN A 740 -18.93 2.64 -13.14
CA GLN A 740 -19.59 1.52 -12.48
C GLN A 740 -19.78 1.74 -10.99
N ALA A 741 -20.83 1.16 -10.43
CA ALA A 741 -21.06 1.02 -9.02
C ALA A 741 -21.58 -0.40 -8.72
N LEU A 742 -21.21 -0.95 -7.56
CA LEU A 742 -21.76 -2.21 -7.07
C LEU A 742 -22.65 -1.95 -5.85
N ILE A 743 -23.87 -2.50 -5.88
CA ILE A 743 -24.71 -2.60 -4.70
C ILE A 743 -24.54 -4.01 -4.15
N ARG A 744 -24.09 -4.12 -2.90
CA ARG A 744 -23.90 -5.39 -2.20
C ARG A 744 -24.93 -5.51 -1.09
N ALA A 745 -25.61 -6.63 -1.05
CA ALA A 745 -26.58 -6.99 0.00
C ALA A 745 -26.05 -8.16 0.81
N GLU A 746 -26.22 -8.08 2.11
CA GLU A 746 -25.90 -9.15 3.07
C GLU A 746 -27.15 -9.46 3.87
N ALA A 747 -27.53 -10.75 3.88
CA ALA A 747 -28.79 -11.20 4.47
C ALA A 747 -28.62 -12.57 5.16
N ARG A 748 -29.66 -13.01 5.86
CA ARG A 748 -29.68 -14.33 6.49
C ARG A 748 -29.82 -15.46 5.48
N THR A 749 -30.45 -15.19 4.34
CA THR A 749 -30.63 -16.12 3.24
C THR A 749 -30.29 -15.45 1.91
N GLN A 750 -29.94 -16.25 0.90
CA GLN A 750 -29.60 -15.76 -0.43
C GLN A 750 -30.82 -15.12 -1.13
N GLU A 751 -32.02 -15.71 -0.91
CA GLU A 751 -33.27 -15.19 -1.45
C GLU A 751 -33.55 -13.77 -0.91
N ALA A 752 -33.36 -13.55 0.39
CA ALA A 752 -33.54 -12.24 1.00
C ALA A 752 -32.54 -11.19 0.46
N ALA A 753 -31.28 -11.59 0.19
CA ALA A 753 -30.28 -10.70 -0.41
C ALA A 753 -30.67 -10.31 -1.84
N GLN A 754 -31.11 -11.28 -2.65
CA GLN A 754 -31.54 -11.03 -4.04
C GLN A 754 -32.86 -10.26 -4.09
N ALA A 755 -33.85 -10.61 -3.24
CA ALA A 755 -35.10 -9.89 -3.15
C ALA A 755 -34.93 -8.41 -2.80
N PHE A 756 -33.95 -8.08 -1.94
CA PHE A 756 -33.61 -6.69 -1.67
C PHE A 756 -33.12 -5.96 -2.92
N LEU A 757 -32.21 -6.56 -3.67
CA LEU A 757 -31.67 -5.95 -4.89
C LEU A 757 -32.75 -5.78 -5.96
N GLN A 758 -33.63 -6.77 -6.11
CA GLN A 758 -34.75 -6.74 -7.04
C GLN A 758 -35.75 -5.65 -6.66
N ALA A 759 -36.21 -5.62 -5.40
CA ALA A 759 -37.16 -4.61 -4.93
C ALA A 759 -36.61 -3.18 -5.05
N ALA A 760 -35.30 -3.01 -4.82
CA ALA A 760 -34.64 -1.73 -5.00
C ALA A 760 -34.57 -1.31 -6.48
N THR A 761 -34.44 -2.28 -7.42
CA THR A 761 -34.47 -2.03 -8.86
C THR A 761 -35.87 -1.65 -9.32
N GLU A 762 -36.89 -2.39 -8.91
CA GLU A 762 -38.29 -2.10 -9.22
C GLU A 762 -38.69 -0.70 -8.72
N ALA A 763 -38.33 -0.39 -7.50
CA ALA A 763 -38.59 0.94 -6.93
C ALA A 763 -37.82 2.08 -7.61
N ALA A 764 -36.63 1.80 -8.22
CA ALA A 764 -35.92 2.80 -9.00
C ALA A 764 -36.64 3.14 -10.32
N GLY A 765 -37.33 2.18 -10.92
CA GLY A 765 -38.13 2.38 -12.15
C GLY A 765 -39.48 3.05 -11.92
N ASP A 766 -39.96 3.12 -10.67
CA ASP A 766 -41.19 3.82 -10.34
C ASP A 766 -40.99 5.34 -10.39
N THR A 767 -41.77 6.01 -11.25
CA THR A 767 -41.74 7.49 -11.39
C THR A 767 -42.08 8.23 -10.08
N ALA A 768 -42.83 7.61 -9.19
CA ALA A 768 -43.18 8.18 -7.88
C ALA A 768 -42.04 8.12 -6.87
N SER A 769 -40.98 7.36 -7.14
CA SER A 769 -39.84 7.16 -6.23
C SER A 769 -38.92 8.39 -6.10
N GLY A 770 -38.99 9.34 -7.03
CA GLY A 770 -38.13 10.50 -7.11
C GLY A 770 -36.71 10.20 -7.58
N VAL A 771 -36.43 8.98 -8.10
CA VAL A 771 -35.15 8.60 -8.69
C VAL A 771 -35.00 9.30 -10.04
N VAL A 772 -33.85 9.94 -10.26
CA VAL A 772 -33.55 10.69 -11.49
C VAL A 772 -32.42 10.02 -12.28
N ALA A 773 -32.36 10.29 -13.56
CA ALA A 773 -31.35 9.76 -14.49
C ALA A 773 -31.37 8.21 -14.62
N PHE A 774 -32.49 7.58 -14.33
CA PHE A 774 -32.69 6.13 -14.47
C PHE A 774 -32.45 5.68 -15.93
N GLU A 775 -32.91 6.45 -16.90
CA GLU A 775 -32.77 6.23 -18.33
C GLU A 775 -31.30 6.26 -18.84
N HIS A 776 -30.39 6.80 -18.02
CA HIS A 776 -28.96 6.91 -18.36
C HIS A 776 -28.10 5.86 -17.66
N VAL A 777 -28.71 4.93 -16.95
CA VAL A 777 -28.01 3.87 -16.23
C VAL A 777 -28.55 2.50 -16.59
N THR A 778 -27.69 1.50 -16.61
CA THR A 778 -28.04 0.08 -16.76
C THR A 778 -27.91 -0.59 -15.41
N LEU A 779 -29.01 -1.17 -14.93
CA LEU A 779 -29.05 -2.02 -13.75
C LEU A 779 -28.99 -3.49 -14.17
N TYR A 780 -27.97 -4.21 -13.78
CA TYR A 780 -27.85 -5.63 -14.06
C TYR A 780 -28.57 -6.44 -12.96
N PRO A 781 -29.03 -7.67 -13.26
CA PRO A 781 -29.67 -8.51 -12.25
C PRO A 781 -28.77 -8.76 -11.04
N GLY A 782 -29.39 -8.87 -9.85
CA GLY A 782 -28.68 -9.26 -8.63
C GLY A 782 -28.19 -10.71 -8.70
N VAL A 783 -26.90 -10.93 -8.49
CA VAL A 783 -26.25 -12.25 -8.53
C VAL A 783 -25.58 -12.57 -7.20
N PRO A 784 -25.45 -13.86 -6.82
CA PRO A 784 -24.63 -14.25 -5.70
C PRO A 784 -23.19 -13.77 -5.88
N MET A 785 -22.52 -13.39 -4.80
CA MET A 785 -21.10 -13.09 -4.86
C MET A 785 -20.26 -14.35 -5.02
N THR A 786 -19.06 -14.27 -5.58
CA THR A 786 -18.12 -15.40 -5.76
C THR A 786 -17.91 -16.20 -4.46
N ILE A 787 -17.82 -15.52 -3.31
CA ILE A 787 -17.92 -16.16 -2.00
C ILE A 787 -19.31 -15.80 -1.46
N GLN A 788 -20.26 -16.66 -1.73
CA GLN A 788 -21.66 -16.43 -1.47
C GLN A 788 -21.95 -16.25 0.02
N ARG A 789 -21.37 -17.07 0.89
CA ARG A 789 -21.59 -17.03 2.34
C ARG A 789 -20.29 -16.78 3.11
N ILE A 790 -20.33 -15.85 4.07
CA ILE A 790 -19.25 -15.61 5.03
C ILE A 790 -19.84 -15.47 6.43
N ALA A 791 -19.34 -16.25 7.40
CA ALA A 791 -19.79 -16.22 8.80
C ALA A 791 -21.33 -16.34 8.93
N ASN A 792 -21.94 -17.26 8.20
CA ASN A 792 -23.40 -17.49 8.11
C ASN A 792 -24.21 -16.31 7.56
N VAL A 793 -23.56 -15.39 6.87
CA VAL A 793 -24.23 -14.27 6.17
C VAL A 793 -24.15 -14.54 4.66
N GLU A 794 -25.29 -14.60 4.02
CA GLU A 794 -25.43 -14.74 2.56
C GLU A 794 -25.23 -13.40 1.88
N ARG A 795 -24.62 -13.40 0.70
CA ARG A 795 -24.16 -12.19 0.01
C ARG A 795 -24.54 -12.22 -1.46
N ALA A 796 -25.17 -11.15 -1.91
CA ALA A 796 -25.46 -10.90 -3.32
C ALA A 796 -24.93 -9.52 -3.73
N GLN A 797 -24.73 -9.32 -5.02
CA GLN A 797 -24.34 -8.03 -5.59
C GLN A 797 -25.04 -7.75 -6.90
N MET A 798 -25.14 -6.47 -7.22
CA MET A 798 -25.74 -5.98 -8.46
C MET A 798 -24.82 -4.89 -9.03
N LEU A 799 -24.57 -4.95 -10.33
CA LEU A 799 -23.79 -3.94 -11.05
C LEU A 799 -24.74 -2.84 -11.56
N VAL A 800 -24.29 -1.60 -11.41
CA VAL A 800 -24.90 -0.39 -11.98
C VAL A 800 -23.87 0.25 -12.88
N GLU A 801 -24.20 0.53 -14.13
CA GLU A 801 -23.28 1.06 -15.13
C GLU A 801 -23.88 2.25 -15.87
N SER A 802 -23.03 3.21 -16.24
CA SER A 802 -23.41 4.35 -17.05
C SER A 802 -22.25 4.83 -17.92
N PRO A 803 -22.47 5.26 -19.17
CA PRO A 803 -21.46 5.92 -19.96
C PRO A 803 -21.14 7.34 -19.45
N SER A 804 -21.96 7.89 -18.56
CA SER A 804 -21.81 9.21 -17.98
C SER A 804 -21.60 9.16 -16.47
N ARG A 805 -20.43 9.63 -15.97
CA ARG A 805 -20.15 9.77 -14.54
C ARG A 805 -21.17 10.65 -13.83
N ALA A 806 -21.56 11.74 -14.47
CA ALA A 806 -22.54 12.67 -13.90
C ALA A 806 -23.93 12.04 -13.75
N ALA A 807 -24.37 11.27 -14.75
CA ALA A 807 -25.63 10.54 -14.71
C ALA A 807 -25.59 9.46 -13.62
N LEU A 808 -24.52 8.66 -13.55
CA LEU A 808 -24.34 7.66 -12.49
C LEU A 808 -24.45 8.30 -11.09
N GLN A 809 -23.74 9.42 -10.87
CA GLN A 809 -23.74 10.07 -9.56
C GLN A 809 -25.13 10.66 -9.20
N LYS A 810 -25.83 11.26 -10.16
CA LYS A 810 -27.21 11.75 -9.95
C LYS A 810 -28.14 10.60 -9.59
N PHE A 811 -28.07 9.52 -10.35
CA PHE A 811 -28.86 8.31 -10.09
C PHE A 811 -28.59 7.76 -8.69
N LEU A 812 -27.32 7.47 -8.36
CA LEU A 812 -26.95 6.89 -7.07
C LEU A 812 -27.39 7.77 -5.90
N SER A 813 -27.27 9.09 -6.02
CA SER A 813 -27.66 10.02 -4.96
C SER A 813 -29.17 10.04 -4.73
N SER A 814 -29.98 10.01 -5.81
CA SER A 814 -31.46 9.97 -5.70
C SER A 814 -31.96 8.58 -5.33
N TRP A 815 -31.23 7.52 -5.67
CA TRP A 815 -31.62 6.15 -5.35
C TRP A 815 -31.27 5.74 -3.90
N GLN A 816 -30.32 6.38 -3.27
CA GLN A 816 -29.89 6.06 -1.92
C GLN A 816 -31.04 6.13 -0.87
N PRO A 817 -31.97 7.12 -0.89
CA PRO A 817 -33.15 7.11 -0.02
C PRO A 817 -34.05 5.89 -0.24
N VAL A 818 -34.24 5.45 -1.49
CA VAL A 818 -35.02 4.28 -1.85
C VAL A 818 -34.39 3.01 -1.26
N LEU A 819 -33.06 2.83 -1.44
CA LEU A 819 -32.33 1.71 -0.85
C LEU A 819 -32.46 1.67 0.69
N ARG A 820 -32.53 2.81 1.35
CA ARG A 820 -32.75 2.91 2.81
C ARG A 820 -34.19 2.57 3.19
N ALA A 821 -35.15 2.92 2.36
CA ALA A 821 -36.57 2.68 2.60
C ALA A 821 -36.96 1.23 2.32
N THR A 822 -36.27 0.54 1.41
CA THR A 822 -36.54 -0.87 1.04
C THR A 822 -36.26 -1.77 2.23
N LYS A 823 -37.30 -2.40 2.77
CA LYS A 823 -37.21 -3.30 3.94
C LYS A 823 -37.54 -4.73 3.49
N ILE A 824 -36.57 -5.61 3.63
CA ILE A 824 -36.76 -7.06 3.38
C ILE A 824 -36.43 -7.80 4.66
N THR A 825 -37.33 -8.74 5.01
CA THR A 825 -37.12 -9.62 6.17
C THR A 825 -35.85 -10.46 5.99
N GLY A 826 -34.93 -10.42 6.96
CA GLY A 826 -33.67 -11.16 6.88
C GLY A 826 -32.52 -10.37 6.28
N LEU A 827 -32.74 -9.19 5.71
CA LEU A 827 -31.66 -8.29 5.32
C LEU A 827 -30.88 -7.81 6.57
N ILE A 828 -29.56 -7.94 6.54
CA ILE A 828 -28.66 -7.51 7.64
C ILE A 828 -28.09 -6.14 7.33
N ARG A 829 -27.53 -5.96 6.14
CA ARG A 829 -26.97 -4.70 5.67
C ARG A 829 -26.82 -4.67 4.16
N TRP A 830 -26.66 -3.47 3.64
CA TRP A 830 -26.26 -3.25 2.25
C TRP A 830 -25.12 -2.21 2.18
N ALA A 831 -24.42 -2.18 1.08
CA ALA A 831 -23.35 -1.23 0.84
C ALA A 831 -23.24 -0.88 -0.63
N MET A 832 -22.86 0.36 -0.91
CA MET A 832 -22.57 0.87 -2.24
C MET A 832 -21.06 1.03 -2.40
N ASP A 833 -20.52 0.59 -3.54
CA ASP A 833 -19.11 0.68 -3.91
C ASP A 833 -19.00 1.34 -5.28
N VAL A 834 -18.66 2.61 -5.29
CA VAL A 834 -18.49 3.40 -6.52
C VAL A 834 -17.07 3.20 -7.05
N ASP A 835 -16.93 3.00 -8.37
CA ASP A 835 -15.69 2.62 -9.04
C ASP A 835 -15.05 1.36 -8.41
N PRO A 836 -15.72 0.20 -8.46
CA PRO A 836 -15.24 -1.02 -7.84
C PRO A 836 -13.98 -1.53 -8.52
N LEU A 837 -13.07 -2.16 -7.75
CA LEU A 837 -11.87 -2.79 -8.30
C LEU A 837 -12.14 -4.14 -8.96
N SER A 838 -13.19 -4.82 -8.56
CA SER A 838 -13.60 -6.13 -9.08
C SER A 838 -15.11 -6.26 -9.01
N ILE A 839 -15.66 -6.92 -10.00
CA ILE A 839 -17.10 -7.19 -10.15
C ILE A 839 -17.41 -8.61 -9.69
#